data_7f7b2bcd60c42577d561dcfe6807dced
#
_entry.id   7f7b2bcd60c42577d561dcfe6807dced
#
_cell.length_a   1.000
_cell.length_b   1.000
_cell.length_c   1.000
_cell.angle_alpha   90.00
_cell.angle_beta   90.00
_cell.angle_gamma   90.00
#
_symmetry.space_group_name_H-M   'P 1'
#
loop_
_entity.id
_entity.type
_entity.pdbx_description
1 polymer ?
#
loop_
_entity_poly.entity_id
_entity_poly.type
_entity_poly.pdbx_seq_one_letter_code
_entity_poly.pdbx_strand_id
1 'polypeptide(L)'
;MEARLQAHNERLTGDLNPRQRRRILQKISKLKKQMSTSSETSTIGDKRNATDSNTATSNKRLKTNNDDLMQPSLNRKQRKKKIMGTNNRLKDLARRKQLTKAEQCFQRAKKANLVDVHTYTSMLNVYVRVGAVDRALEAFREMRTRRLQPNVVTYTTLLKGLGADARFGIVLQLLDEMVVASPPQLPTIRTVNTLVRSYARHGRPDLATSLLHRCRQEWNVNVDASTYEHLISVLSNAHRTQEIKTMIEQLRHAASAVGDKPKRMQQTSSTSSSSSGLMTLAGEADAAENPAIYIDCARACVLVGDVRAAGLMLQEAHKLLNNDDVFLDRRTQMSRTQLSVVGQGKGDLASNARLMASKQHARVRSMKEFAEHRVDDLQREMASLTAYLQNRSSGSIESLARVIHALPQMLLLGGVENDTVVSDATNPSAASSSVPSAASSSAPSSSTKINLTEQVLGALRVSSGLDSLVEGDESKIISIRNTLNNAIDNQTIHFHKLLNKPKEIPVKMEICSGNGEWATSCCAEENRKNKNTSLWVTMELRRDRVQRTFSSMLLKNAANNMCVVGGDASKIVTEHVASASVDYLFINHPEPPERNSGTSGTQGGHLLEITFLRSLKRIMKKTGMLTIVTDNLPYAKSLVQTCHEAGFKSGTSDDASGVDVLASVGNVHLMEGMPGTSEGYTKGTESYFDRLWQRGQRSRRFYLAVVKE
;
A
#
# COMPACT_ATOMS: atom_id res chain seq x y z
N MET A 1 35.90 9.67 -51.20
CA MET A 1 34.91 10.10 -50.19
C MET A 1 34.23 11.40 -50.58
N GLU A 2 34.94 12.33 -51.14
CA GLU A 2 34.42 13.64 -51.60
C GLU A 2 33.26 13.52 -52.60
N ALA A 3 33.37 12.68 -53.63
CA ALA A 3 32.25 12.41 -54.57
C ALA A 3 30.95 11.94 -53.88
N ARG A 4 31.07 11.13 -52.81
CA ARG A 4 29.90 10.70 -51.99
C ARG A 4 29.34 11.82 -51.12
N LEU A 5 30.21 12.74 -50.68
CA LEU A 5 29.80 13.91 -49.92
C LEU A 5 29.05 14.88 -50.82
N GLN A 6 29.56 15.11 -52.04
CA GLN A 6 28.94 15.96 -53.05
C GLN A 6 27.56 15.41 -53.49
N ALA A 7 27.45 14.12 -53.77
CA ALA A 7 26.17 13.47 -54.11
C ALA A 7 25.14 13.56 -52.96
N HIS A 8 25.57 13.57 -51.71
CA HIS A 8 24.64 13.76 -50.58
C HIS A 8 24.27 15.24 -50.38
N ASN A 9 25.15 16.20 -50.71
CA ASN A 9 24.81 17.63 -50.70
C ASN A 9 23.83 17.97 -51.83
N GLU A 10 24.00 17.44 -53.02
CA GLU A 10 23.07 17.58 -54.17
C GLU A 10 21.70 17.05 -53.84
N ARG A 11 21.61 15.92 -53.13
CA ARG A 11 20.31 15.40 -52.66
C ARG A 11 19.62 16.26 -51.59
N LEU A 12 20.33 17.18 -50.96
CA LEU A 12 19.70 18.09 -49.97
C LEU A 12 18.98 19.28 -50.61
N THR A 13 19.23 19.54 -51.91
CA THR A 13 18.60 20.67 -52.67
C THR A 13 17.22 20.29 -53.23
N GLY A 14 16.82 19.02 -53.19
CA GLY A 14 15.51 18.56 -53.65
C GLY A 14 14.43 18.68 -52.53
N ASP A 15 13.16 18.60 -52.96
CA ASP A 15 11.98 18.58 -52.02
C ASP A 15 11.97 17.27 -51.21
N LEU A 16 12.55 17.38 -50.03
CA LEU A 16 12.68 16.26 -49.09
C LEU A 16 11.82 16.49 -47.84
N ASN A 17 11.10 15.45 -47.44
CA ASN A 17 10.42 15.52 -46.14
C ASN A 17 11.44 15.59 -44.98
N PRO A 18 11.05 16.13 -43.80
CA PRO A 18 11.98 16.36 -42.67
C PRO A 18 12.74 15.11 -42.21
N ARG A 19 12.19 13.90 -42.40
CA ARG A 19 12.85 12.62 -42.04
C ARG A 19 13.94 12.22 -43.04
N GLN A 20 13.70 12.45 -44.31
CA GLN A 20 14.68 12.20 -45.35
C GLN A 20 15.86 13.16 -45.28
N ARG A 21 15.60 14.46 -45.08
CA ARG A 21 16.58 15.52 -44.87
C ARG A 21 17.51 15.21 -43.67
N ARG A 22 16.94 14.77 -42.54
CA ARG A 22 17.68 14.39 -41.33
C ARG A 22 18.60 13.17 -41.57
N ARG A 23 18.16 12.15 -42.34
CA ARG A 23 18.96 10.96 -42.68
C ARG A 23 20.15 11.33 -43.55
N ILE A 24 19.99 12.25 -44.50
CA ILE A 24 21.05 12.72 -45.39
C ILE A 24 22.08 13.54 -44.61
N LEU A 25 21.65 14.46 -43.74
CA LEU A 25 22.52 15.23 -42.83
C LEU A 25 23.35 14.34 -41.91
N GLN A 26 22.78 13.25 -41.38
CA GLN A 26 23.53 12.29 -40.56
C GLN A 26 24.58 11.51 -41.39
N LYS A 27 24.30 11.20 -42.64
CA LYS A 27 25.29 10.54 -43.53
C LYS A 27 26.44 11.51 -43.90
N ILE A 28 26.14 12.76 -44.21
CA ILE A 28 27.14 13.85 -44.45
C ILE A 28 28.03 14.05 -43.21
N SER A 29 27.46 14.11 -42.02
CA SER A 29 28.23 14.26 -40.76
C SER A 29 29.14 13.07 -40.51
N LYS A 30 28.70 11.85 -40.84
CA LYS A 30 29.52 10.62 -40.70
C LYS A 30 30.68 10.59 -41.73
N LEU A 31 30.43 11.01 -42.97
CA LEU A 31 31.48 11.09 -44.03
C LEU A 31 32.50 12.18 -43.70
N LYS A 32 32.08 13.38 -43.25
CA LYS A 32 32.99 14.46 -42.80
C LYS A 32 33.90 13.98 -41.67
N LYS A 33 33.36 13.22 -40.72
CA LYS A 33 34.14 12.69 -39.59
C LYS A 33 35.13 11.59 -40.04
N GLN A 34 34.82 10.80 -41.07
CA GLN A 34 35.74 9.83 -41.65
C GLN A 34 36.83 10.48 -42.47
N MET A 35 36.56 11.61 -43.10
CA MET A 35 37.54 12.40 -43.83
C MET A 35 38.54 13.10 -42.91
N SER A 36 38.09 13.64 -41.77
CA SER A 36 38.99 14.25 -40.75
C SER A 36 39.89 13.21 -40.05
N THR A 37 39.48 11.97 -39.91
CA THR A 37 40.32 10.90 -39.35
C THR A 37 41.30 10.32 -40.34
N SER A 38 41.08 10.48 -41.65
CA SER A 38 42.02 10.03 -42.70
C SER A 38 43.07 11.10 -43.08
N SER A 39 42.88 12.37 -42.70
CA SER A 39 43.86 13.45 -42.87
C SER A 39 44.90 13.55 -41.74
N GLU A 40 44.63 12.92 -40.58
CA GLU A 40 45.60 12.89 -39.48
C GLU A 40 46.61 11.74 -39.55
N THR A 41 46.46 10.83 -40.52
CA THR A 41 47.39 9.68 -40.73
C THR A 41 48.41 9.87 -41.86
N SER A 42 48.50 11.05 -42.50
CA SER A 42 49.40 11.30 -43.63
C SER A 42 50.59 12.27 -43.36
N THR A 43 50.86 12.59 -42.11
CA THR A 43 52.01 13.49 -41.78
C THR A 43 52.84 12.93 -40.62
N ILE A 44 53.40 11.73 -40.76
CA ILE A 44 54.65 11.30 -40.12
C ILE A 44 55.20 10.11 -40.98
N GLY A 45 55.94 10.40 -41.96
CA GLY A 45 56.86 9.51 -42.67
C GLY A 45 58.10 10.30 -43.00
N ASP A 46 59.16 9.97 -42.41
CA ASP A 46 60.52 9.99 -42.83
C ASP A 46 61.55 10.21 -41.73
N LYS A 47 62.34 9.24 -41.53
CA LYS A 47 63.82 9.14 -41.29
C LYS A 47 64.14 8.11 -40.22
N ARG A 48 64.82 7.08 -40.48
CA ARG A 48 66.06 6.66 -41.03
C ARG A 48 66.34 5.19 -40.73
N ASN A 49 66.91 4.54 -41.69
CA ASN A 49 67.58 3.25 -41.69
C ASN A 49 68.61 3.04 -40.58
N ALA A 50 68.69 1.79 -40.07
CA ALA A 50 69.89 0.98 -40.14
C ALA A 50 69.71 -0.38 -39.47
N THR A 51 69.90 -1.46 -40.27
CA THR A 51 70.66 -2.70 -40.04
C THR A 51 70.68 -3.30 -38.59
N ASP A 52 70.40 -4.55 -38.33
CA ASP A 52 70.93 -5.80 -38.78
C ASP A 52 70.30 -7.01 -38.10
N SER A 53 70.13 -8.03 -38.90
CA SER A 53 70.33 -9.47 -38.77
C SER A 53 70.04 -10.27 -37.52
N ASN A 54 69.31 -11.38 -37.80
CA ASN A 54 69.48 -12.76 -37.33
C ASN A 54 69.28 -13.12 -35.84
N THR A 55 68.30 -13.92 -35.53
CA THR A 55 68.38 -15.40 -35.49
C THR A 55 67.12 -16.01 -34.85
N ALA A 56 66.64 -17.02 -35.55
CA ALA A 56 65.56 -17.89 -35.04
C ALA A 56 66.01 -18.70 -33.81
N THR A 57 65.15 -18.76 -32.81
CA THR A 57 65.04 -19.99 -32.01
C THR A 57 63.64 -20.09 -31.37
N SER A 58 62.99 -21.17 -31.72
CA SER A 58 61.75 -21.69 -31.20
C SER A 58 61.84 -21.90 -29.70
N ASN A 59 60.86 -21.34 -28.98
CA ASN A 59 60.48 -21.93 -27.70
C ASN A 59 58.96 -21.85 -27.51
N LYS A 60 58.30 -23.00 -27.74
CA LYS A 60 57.00 -23.32 -27.21
C LYS A 60 57.07 -23.23 -25.69
N ARG A 61 56.44 -22.24 -25.08
CA ARG A 61 56.14 -22.21 -23.67
C ARG A 61 54.64 -22.29 -23.46
N LEU A 62 54.25 -23.26 -22.65
CA LEU A 62 52.92 -23.56 -22.18
C LEU A 62 52.19 -22.27 -21.77
N LYS A 63 51.00 -22.08 -22.33
CA LYS A 63 50.02 -21.16 -21.79
C LYS A 63 49.46 -21.72 -20.51
N THR A 64 49.92 -21.25 -19.39
CA THR A 64 49.24 -21.36 -18.12
C THR A 64 48.12 -20.30 -18.11
N ASN A 65 46.89 -20.77 -17.85
CA ASN A 65 45.72 -19.96 -17.64
C ASN A 65 45.92 -19.00 -16.46
N ASN A 66 46.16 -17.73 -16.75
CA ASN A 66 46.04 -16.60 -15.80
C ASN A 66 45.52 -15.38 -16.58
N ASP A 67 44.33 -15.51 -17.18
CA ASP A 67 43.56 -14.40 -17.76
C ASP A 67 42.49 -13.88 -16.79
N ASP A 68 42.85 -13.69 -15.52
CA ASP A 68 42.06 -12.89 -14.59
C ASP A 68 42.96 -11.79 -14.06
N LEU A 69 42.99 -10.63 -14.73
CA LEU A 69 43.39 -9.34 -14.16
C LEU A 69 43.95 -8.39 -15.23
N MET A 70 43.05 -7.78 -16.02
CA MET A 70 43.14 -6.38 -16.47
C MET A 70 41.95 -6.04 -17.32
N GLN A 71 40.79 -5.78 -16.68
CA GLN A 71 39.74 -5.04 -17.38
C GLN A 71 40.22 -3.58 -17.54
N PRO A 72 40.14 -3.02 -18.75
CA PRO A 72 40.56 -1.64 -19.00
C PRO A 72 39.79 -0.72 -18.05
N SER A 73 40.52 0.14 -17.32
CA SER A 73 39.94 1.09 -16.36
C SER A 73 38.93 1.99 -17.06
N LEU A 74 37.65 1.79 -16.70
CA LEU A 74 36.55 2.59 -17.27
C LEU A 74 36.78 4.07 -16.96
N ASN A 75 36.73 4.91 -18.01
CA ASN A 75 36.79 6.35 -17.78
C ASN A 75 35.56 6.83 -16.98
N ARG A 76 35.65 7.99 -16.33
CA ARG A 76 34.61 8.56 -15.43
C ARG A 76 33.22 8.59 -16.10
N LYS A 77 33.16 8.93 -17.39
CA LYS A 77 31.91 9.04 -18.17
C LYS A 77 31.27 7.66 -18.43
N GLN A 78 32.08 6.67 -18.77
CA GLN A 78 31.64 5.29 -18.98
C GLN A 78 31.17 4.64 -17.68
N ARG A 79 31.89 4.87 -16.56
CA ARG A 79 31.49 4.42 -15.22
C ARG A 79 30.12 4.97 -14.81
N LYS A 80 29.91 6.31 -14.98
CA LYS A 80 28.62 6.96 -14.69
C LYS A 80 27.50 6.38 -15.56
N LYS A 81 27.73 6.11 -16.84
CA LYS A 81 26.76 5.52 -17.77
C LYS A 81 26.37 4.09 -17.35
N LYS A 82 27.34 3.25 -16.93
CA LYS A 82 27.09 1.88 -16.46
C LYS A 82 26.29 1.89 -15.15
N ILE A 83 26.62 2.74 -14.17
CA ILE A 83 25.90 2.90 -12.92
C ILE A 83 24.46 3.33 -13.20
N MET A 84 24.24 4.34 -14.06
CA MET A 84 22.91 4.79 -14.44
C MET A 84 22.08 3.69 -15.12
N GLY A 85 22.72 2.88 -16.00
CA GLY A 85 22.07 1.72 -16.63
C GLY A 85 21.62 0.68 -15.60
N THR A 86 22.48 0.37 -14.62
CA THR A 86 22.15 -0.53 -13.51
C THR A 86 20.98 0.01 -12.68
N ASN A 87 21.00 1.28 -12.31
CA ASN A 87 19.96 1.93 -11.52
C ASN A 87 18.60 1.89 -12.25
N ASN A 88 18.59 2.16 -13.57
CA ASN A 88 17.36 2.07 -14.35
C ASN A 88 16.83 0.63 -14.45
N ARG A 89 17.72 -0.36 -14.59
CA ARG A 89 17.36 -1.78 -14.60
C ARG A 89 16.78 -2.22 -13.26
N LEU A 90 17.38 -1.82 -12.13
CA LEU A 90 16.86 -2.10 -10.80
C LEU A 90 15.48 -1.47 -10.57
N LYS A 91 15.26 -0.23 -11.03
CA LYS A 91 13.94 0.42 -10.98
C LYS A 91 12.87 -0.33 -11.79
N ASP A 92 13.23 -0.87 -12.95
CA ASP A 92 12.31 -1.67 -13.76
C ASP A 92 12.01 -3.03 -13.11
N LEU A 93 13.03 -3.69 -12.59
CA LEU A 93 12.88 -4.94 -11.84
C LEU A 93 12.06 -4.75 -10.55
N ALA A 94 12.19 -3.59 -9.89
CA ALA A 94 11.35 -3.22 -8.76
C ALA A 94 9.86 -3.09 -9.14
N ARG A 95 9.56 -2.49 -10.31
CA ARG A 95 8.17 -2.40 -10.80
C ARG A 95 7.57 -3.78 -11.07
N ARG A 96 8.40 -4.69 -11.60
CA ARG A 96 8.00 -6.07 -11.93
C ARG A 96 8.10 -7.03 -10.74
N LYS A 97 8.54 -6.56 -9.57
CA LYS A 97 8.77 -7.36 -8.34
C LYS A 97 9.71 -8.58 -8.56
N GLN A 98 10.67 -8.49 -9.49
CA GLN A 98 11.58 -9.59 -9.84
C GLN A 98 12.82 -9.57 -8.95
N LEU A 99 12.70 -10.12 -7.73
CA LEU A 99 13.73 -10.09 -6.68
C LEU A 99 15.03 -10.75 -7.13
N THR A 100 14.99 -12.01 -7.54
CA THR A 100 16.19 -12.79 -7.89
C THR A 100 17.02 -12.12 -9.00
N LYS A 101 16.34 -11.60 -10.05
CA LYS A 101 17.02 -10.88 -11.12
C LYS A 101 17.61 -9.56 -10.66
N ALA A 102 16.95 -8.89 -9.71
CA ALA A 102 17.47 -7.64 -9.13
C ALA A 102 18.70 -7.92 -8.28
N GLU A 103 18.69 -8.96 -7.45
CA GLU A 103 19.84 -9.38 -6.65
C GLU A 103 21.04 -9.74 -7.51
N GLN A 104 20.83 -10.54 -8.55
CA GLN A 104 21.90 -10.87 -9.51
C GLN A 104 22.49 -9.62 -10.19
N CYS A 105 21.62 -8.66 -10.56
CA CYS A 105 22.05 -7.39 -11.15
C CYS A 105 22.87 -6.57 -10.15
N PHE A 106 22.41 -6.49 -8.89
CA PHE A 106 23.05 -5.77 -7.81
C PHE A 106 24.41 -6.38 -7.43
N GLN A 107 24.48 -7.72 -7.29
CA GLN A 107 25.74 -8.44 -7.00
C GLN A 107 26.78 -8.23 -8.09
N ARG A 108 26.39 -8.29 -9.40
CA ARG A 108 27.31 -7.98 -10.50
C ARG A 108 27.82 -6.55 -10.42
N ALA A 109 26.96 -5.58 -10.08
CA ALA A 109 27.37 -4.19 -9.90
C ALA A 109 28.33 -4.03 -8.71
N LYS A 110 28.11 -4.74 -7.60
CA LYS A 110 29.00 -4.75 -6.43
C LYS A 110 30.37 -5.30 -6.77
N LYS A 111 30.44 -6.47 -7.45
CA LYS A 111 31.69 -7.10 -7.89
C LYS A 111 32.48 -6.18 -8.83
N ALA A 112 31.79 -5.45 -9.71
CA ALA A 112 32.41 -4.49 -10.63
C ALA A 112 32.73 -3.13 -9.97
N ASN A 113 32.49 -2.94 -8.69
CA ASN A 113 32.59 -1.68 -7.95
C ASN A 113 31.84 -0.51 -8.64
N LEU A 114 30.67 -0.82 -9.25
CA LEU A 114 29.80 0.11 -9.99
C LEU A 114 28.53 0.40 -9.21
N VAL A 115 28.65 0.69 -7.92
CA VAL A 115 27.55 1.00 -7.00
C VAL A 115 27.69 2.42 -6.46
N ASP A 116 26.56 3.08 -6.26
CA ASP A 116 26.42 4.39 -5.63
C ASP A 116 25.22 4.44 -4.70
N VAL A 117 24.96 5.58 -4.06
CA VAL A 117 23.78 5.83 -3.22
C VAL A 117 22.48 5.47 -3.94
N HIS A 118 22.38 5.83 -5.24
CA HIS A 118 21.18 5.55 -6.03
C HIS A 118 21.02 4.06 -6.33
N THR A 119 22.12 3.31 -6.47
CA THR A 119 22.10 1.85 -6.68
C THR A 119 21.54 1.17 -5.45
N TYR A 120 22.05 1.50 -4.25
CA TYR A 120 21.53 0.97 -3.00
C TYR A 120 20.08 1.36 -2.78
N THR A 121 19.72 2.65 -2.95
CA THR A 121 18.33 3.12 -2.82
C THR A 121 17.39 2.39 -3.80
N SER A 122 17.84 2.10 -5.03
CA SER A 122 17.04 1.35 -6.00
C SER A 122 16.86 -0.11 -5.56
N MET A 123 17.89 -0.72 -4.95
CA MET A 123 17.80 -2.09 -4.42
C MET A 123 16.93 -2.15 -3.17
N LEU A 124 17.04 -1.18 -2.25
CA LEU A 124 16.13 -1.02 -1.11
C LEU A 124 14.66 -0.96 -1.57
N ASN A 125 14.39 -0.19 -2.64
CA ASN A 125 13.04 -0.13 -3.20
C ASN A 125 12.58 -1.47 -3.81
N VAL A 126 13.48 -2.32 -4.32
CA VAL A 126 13.13 -3.70 -4.72
C VAL A 126 12.71 -4.50 -3.49
N TYR A 127 13.53 -4.55 -2.46
CA TYR A 127 13.26 -5.29 -1.22
C TYR A 127 11.94 -4.84 -0.57
N VAL A 128 11.74 -3.53 -0.41
CA VAL A 128 10.50 -2.96 0.13
C VAL A 128 9.26 -3.34 -0.68
N ARG A 129 9.37 -3.37 -2.03
CA ARG A 129 8.23 -3.71 -2.88
C ARG A 129 7.85 -5.19 -2.85
N VAL A 130 8.78 -6.07 -2.50
CA VAL A 130 8.52 -7.50 -2.35
C VAL A 130 8.30 -7.92 -0.89
N GLY A 131 8.35 -6.98 0.05
CA GLY A 131 8.15 -7.26 1.48
C GLY A 131 9.38 -7.83 2.20
N ALA A 132 10.55 -7.89 1.56
CA ALA A 132 11.79 -8.40 2.16
C ALA A 132 12.48 -7.32 3.01
N VAL A 133 11.84 -6.89 4.11
CA VAL A 133 12.24 -5.73 4.90
C VAL A 133 13.58 -5.98 5.61
N ASP A 134 13.86 -7.19 6.09
CA ASP A 134 15.14 -7.53 6.74
C ASP A 134 16.31 -7.39 5.78
N ARG A 135 16.14 -7.87 4.53
CA ARG A 135 17.16 -7.66 3.47
C ARG A 135 17.34 -6.18 3.12
N ALA A 136 16.28 -5.38 3.24
CA ALA A 136 16.42 -3.93 3.08
C ALA A 136 17.26 -3.34 4.20
N LEU A 137 17.06 -3.73 5.47
CA LEU A 137 17.88 -3.31 6.61
C LEU A 137 19.35 -3.73 6.45
N GLU A 138 19.60 -4.97 6.00
CA GLU A 138 20.97 -5.46 5.73
C GLU A 138 21.65 -4.63 4.64
N ALA A 139 20.98 -4.38 3.52
CA ALA A 139 21.51 -3.56 2.44
C ALA A 139 21.75 -2.10 2.88
N PHE A 140 20.92 -1.56 3.78
CA PHE A 140 21.13 -0.23 4.38
C PHE A 140 22.36 -0.21 5.28
N ARG A 141 22.57 -1.23 6.12
CA ARG A 141 23.79 -1.38 6.94
C ARG A 141 25.04 -1.52 6.04
N GLU A 142 24.99 -2.37 5.00
CA GLU A 142 26.08 -2.52 4.02
C GLU A 142 26.42 -1.20 3.32
N MET A 143 25.42 -0.39 2.95
CA MET A 143 25.62 0.92 2.37
C MET A 143 26.45 1.82 3.29
N ARG A 144 26.16 1.80 4.60
CA ARG A 144 26.87 2.60 5.61
C ARG A 144 28.32 2.11 5.81
N THR A 145 28.53 0.79 5.88
CA THR A 145 29.89 0.22 6.00
C THR A 145 30.78 0.57 4.80
N ARG A 146 30.17 0.75 3.62
CA ARG A 146 30.84 1.25 2.41
C ARG A 146 31.02 2.77 2.38
N ARG A 147 30.72 3.48 3.47
CA ARG A 147 30.79 4.95 3.58
C ARG A 147 29.93 5.69 2.54
N LEU A 148 28.89 5.06 2.03
CA LEU A 148 27.88 5.69 1.16
C LEU A 148 26.82 6.35 2.05
N GLN A 149 26.81 7.67 2.09
CA GLN A 149 25.89 8.44 2.94
C GLN A 149 24.44 8.29 2.45
N PRO A 150 23.52 7.76 3.29
CA PRO A 150 22.09 7.72 2.97
C PRO A 150 21.53 9.14 2.81
N ASN A 151 20.63 9.32 1.85
CA ASN A 151 19.93 10.59 1.65
C ASN A 151 18.44 10.46 2.02
N VAL A 152 17.71 11.58 1.99
CA VAL A 152 16.26 11.63 2.30
C VAL A 152 15.47 10.53 1.56
N VAL A 153 15.80 10.27 0.27
CA VAL A 153 15.12 9.24 -0.52
C VAL A 153 15.42 7.83 -0.01
N THR A 154 16.65 7.59 0.44
CA THR A 154 17.08 6.31 1.03
C THR A 154 16.31 6.04 2.31
N TYR A 155 16.31 7.00 3.25
CA TYR A 155 15.54 6.90 4.50
C TYR A 155 14.04 6.72 4.23
N THR A 156 13.44 7.59 3.39
CA THR A 156 12.00 7.48 3.06
C THR A 156 11.64 6.12 2.46
N THR A 157 12.53 5.54 1.63
CA THR A 157 12.30 4.21 1.04
C THR A 157 12.31 3.11 2.09
N LEU A 158 13.26 3.16 3.04
CA LEU A 158 13.35 2.19 4.13
C LEU A 158 12.19 2.35 5.11
N LEU A 159 11.89 3.58 5.53
CA LEU A 159 10.74 3.93 6.39
C LEU A 159 9.40 3.43 5.80
N LYS A 160 9.25 3.50 4.47
CA LYS A 160 8.08 2.94 3.79
C LYS A 160 7.96 1.43 3.97
N GLY A 161 9.07 0.69 3.91
CA GLY A 161 9.10 -0.76 4.11
C GLY A 161 8.77 -1.13 5.54
N LEU A 162 9.45 -0.50 6.48
CA LEU A 162 9.27 -0.73 7.92
C LEU A 162 7.86 -0.36 8.39
N GLY A 163 7.33 0.78 7.91
CA GLY A 163 5.96 1.18 8.22
C GLY A 163 4.91 0.23 7.64
N ALA A 164 5.15 -0.36 6.47
CA ALA A 164 4.26 -1.38 5.91
C ALA A 164 4.31 -2.70 6.70
N ASP A 165 5.42 -2.98 7.37
CA ASP A 165 5.67 -4.16 8.20
C ASP A 165 5.38 -3.90 9.71
N ALA A 166 4.81 -2.73 10.03
CA ALA A 166 4.46 -2.29 11.39
C ALA A 166 5.64 -2.22 12.39
N ARG A 167 6.88 -2.15 11.93
CA ARG A 167 8.08 -2.04 12.80
C ARG A 167 8.29 -0.60 13.28
N PHE A 168 7.33 -0.07 14.04
CA PHE A 168 7.29 1.35 14.38
C PHE A 168 8.40 1.80 15.32
N GLY A 169 8.88 0.94 16.22
CA GLY A 169 10.06 1.24 17.05
C GLY A 169 11.29 1.55 16.18
N ILE A 170 11.56 0.75 15.12
CA ILE A 170 12.67 1.01 14.20
C ILE A 170 12.39 2.24 13.33
N VAL A 171 11.13 2.50 12.98
CA VAL A 171 10.74 3.71 12.23
C VAL A 171 11.09 4.96 13.02
N LEU A 172 10.77 5.02 14.32
CA LEU A 172 11.08 6.17 15.18
C LEU A 172 12.60 6.36 15.31
N GLN A 173 13.35 5.29 15.58
CA GLN A 173 14.82 5.34 15.65
C GLN A 173 15.45 5.87 14.36
N LEU A 174 14.97 5.41 13.18
CA LEU A 174 15.47 5.88 11.89
C LEU A 174 15.08 7.32 11.56
N LEU A 175 13.94 7.79 12.05
CA LEU A 175 13.55 9.20 11.93
C LEU A 175 14.52 10.09 12.72
N ASP A 176 14.83 9.70 13.95
CA ASP A 176 15.76 10.43 14.80
C ASP A 176 17.18 10.38 14.20
N GLU A 177 17.63 9.22 13.75
CA GLU A 177 18.92 9.08 13.05
C GLU A 177 18.99 9.99 11.80
N MET A 178 17.91 10.07 11.02
CA MET A 178 17.83 10.87 9.81
C MET A 178 18.03 12.37 10.12
N VAL A 179 17.46 12.86 11.20
CA VAL A 179 17.55 14.27 11.61
C VAL A 179 18.95 14.64 12.13
N VAL A 180 19.57 13.74 12.92
CA VAL A 180 20.90 13.98 13.49
C VAL A 180 22.07 13.59 12.57
N ALA A 181 21.79 13.04 11.39
CA ALA A 181 22.82 12.65 10.42
C ALA A 181 23.69 13.84 10.01
N SER A 182 24.94 13.57 9.61
CA SER A 182 25.85 14.61 9.12
C SER A 182 26.15 14.41 7.63
N PRO A 183 25.68 15.28 6.72
CA PRO A 183 24.75 16.39 6.97
C PRO A 183 23.33 15.95 7.33
N PRO A 184 22.54 16.75 8.08
CA PRO A 184 21.17 16.44 8.45
C PRO A 184 20.30 16.16 7.23
N GLN A 185 19.44 15.13 7.35
CA GLN A 185 18.51 14.73 6.29
C GLN A 185 17.08 14.94 6.81
N LEU A 186 16.59 16.20 6.75
CA LEU A 186 15.26 16.52 7.27
C LEU A 186 14.16 15.75 6.51
N PRO A 187 13.13 15.24 7.22
CA PRO A 187 11.95 14.66 6.59
C PRO A 187 11.27 15.62 5.63
N THR A 188 10.72 15.09 4.55
CA THR A 188 9.94 15.87 3.59
C THR A 188 8.46 15.51 3.70
N ILE A 189 7.57 16.30 3.13
CA ILE A 189 6.13 15.98 3.05
C ILE A 189 5.89 14.56 2.50
N ARG A 190 6.74 14.08 1.59
CA ARG A 190 6.67 12.70 1.10
C ARG A 190 6.97 11.67 2.17
N THR A 191 7.93 11.93 3.05
CA THR A 191 8.26 11.09 4.21
C THR A 191 7.08 11.06 5.16
N VAL A 192 6.55 12.23 5.51
CA VAL A 192 5.39 12.41 6.40
C VAL A 192 4.17 11.65 5.87
N ASN A 193 3.76 11.89 4.62
CA ASN A 193 2.62 11.20 4.01
C ASN A 193 2.80 9.67 3.92
N THR A 194 4.04 9.21 3.76
CA THR A 194 4.33 7.77 3.77
C THR A 194 4.07 7.17 5.15
N LEU A 195 4.46 7.85 6.20
CA LEU A 195 4.31 7.38 7.58
C LEU A 195 2.87 7.51 8.09
N VAL A 196 2.20 8.65 7.87
CA VAL A 196 0.79 8.82 8.26
C VAL A 196 -0.10 7.75 7.62
N ARG A 197 0.14 7.42 6.33
CA ARG A 197 -0.56 6.30 5.67
C ARG A 197 -0.27 4.95 6.32
N SER A 198 0.96 4.71 6.76
CA SER A 198 1.30 3.49 7.49
C SER A 198 0.60 3.44 8.83
N TYR A 199 0.64 4.51 9.60
CA TYR A 199 -0.04 4.60 10.89
C TYR A 199 -1.55 4.43 10.75
N ALA A 200 -2.17 5.03 9.73
CA ALA A 200 -3.60 4.83 9.45
C ALA A 200 -3.93 3.36 9.15
N ARG A 201 -3.12 2.69 8.30
CA ARG A 201 -3.32 1.27 7.99
C ARG A 201 -3.24 0.34 9.19
N HIS A 202 -2.43 0.70 10.17
CA HIS A 202 -2.20 -0.10 11.38
C HIS A 202 -2.98 0.42 12.60
N GLY A 203 -3.85 1.43 12.42
CA GLY A 203 -4.68 1.98 13.49
C GLY A 203 -3.84 2.59 14.63
N ARG A 204 -2.84 3.41 14.30
CA ARG A 204 -1.96 4.08 15.27
C ARG A 204 -2.20 5.60 15.26
N PRO A 205 -3.31 6.06 15.86
CA PRO A 205 -3.62 7.50 15.96
C PRO A 205 -2.57 8.27 16.78
N ASP A 206 -2.03 7.65 17.83
CA ASP A 206 -0.97 8.16 18.69
C ASP A 206 0.28 8.57 17.90
N LEU A 207 0.78 7.67 17.06
CA LEU A 207 1.95 7.95 16.22
C LEU A 207 1.65 8.96 15.11
N ALA A 208 0.42 8.98 14.61
CA ALA A 208 0.03 9.93 13.57
C ALA A 208 -0.06 11.36 14.12
N THR A 209 -0.61 11.57 15.30
CA THR A 209 -0.66 12.90 15.97
C THR A 209 0.73 13.36 16.41
N SER A 210 1.54 12.47 17.01
CA SER A 210 2.93 12.78 17.37
C SER A 210 3.74 13.21 16.15
N LEU A 211 3.59 12.52 15.01
CA LEU A 211 4.29 12.89 13.77
C LEU A 211 3.88 14.28 13.28
N LEU A 212 2.59 14.65 13.33
CA LEU A 212 2.13 15.99 12.94
C LEU A 212 2.74 17.06 13.85
N HIS A 213 2.80 16.79 15.18
CA HIS A 213 3.43 17.69 16.13
C HIS A 213 4.90 17.93 15.79
N ARG A 214 5.68 16.85 15.53
CA ARG A 214 7.09 16.94 15.12
C ARG A 214 7.27 17.68 13.79
N CYS A 215 6.37 17.49 12.82
CA CYS A 215 6.41 18.23 11.56
C CYS A 215 6.35 19.75 11.76
N ARG A 216 5.49 20.21 12.67
CA ARG A 216 5.29 21.63 12.93
C ARG A 216 6.38 22.22 13.83
N GLN A 217 6.75 21.54 14.89
CA GLN A 217 7.64 22.08 15.94
C GLN A 217 9.12 21.85 15.64
N GLU A 218 9.50 20.68 15.10
CA GLU A 218 10.90 20.31 14.96
C GLU A 218 11.41 20.50 13.53
N TRP A 219 10.61 20.18 12.51
CA TRP A 219 11.12 20.09 11.14
C TRP A 219 10.66 21.20 10.22
N ASN A 220 9.72 22.02 10.65
CA ASN A 220 9.08 23.07 9.84
C ASN A 220 8.63 22.54 8.46
N VAL A 221 8.01 21.36 8.45
CA VAL A 221 7.49 20.72 7.23
C VAL A 221 6.04 21.12 7.03
N ASN A 222 5.75 21.77 5.91
CA ASN A 222 4.39 22.11 5.52
C ASN A 222 3.62 20.86 5.15
N VAL A 223 2.56 20.56 5.88
CA VAL A 223 1.66 19.43 5.64
C VAL A 223 0.63 19.79 4.57
N ASP A 224 0.21 18.78 3.80
CA ASP A 224 -0.74 18.95 2.71
C ASP A 224 -2.12 18.35 3.06
N ALA A 225 -3.12 18.59 2.20
CA ALA A 225 -4.47 18.07 2.35
C ALA A 225 -4.50 16.53 2.47
N SER A 226 -3.56 15.82 1.82
CA SER A 226 -3.47 14.35 1.92
C SER A 226 -3.00 13.90 3.31
N THR A 227 -2.15 14.66 3.97
CA THR A 227 -1.75 14.40 5.37
C THR A 227 -2.96 14.49 6.29
N TYR A 228 -3.75 15.57 6.18
CA TYR A 228 -4.95 15.78 7.01
C TYR A 228 -6.02 14.73 6.73
N GLU A 229 -6.27 14.37 5.45
CA GLU A 229 -7.23 13.31 5.10
C GLU A 229 -6.90 12.00 5.83
N HIS A 230 -5.64 11.58 5.80
CA HIS A 230 -5.23 10.34 6.46
C HIS A 230 -5.22 10.44 7.99
N LEU A 231 -4.84 11.60 8.52
CA LEU A 231 -4.83 11.83 9.96
C LEU A 231 -6.25 11.83 10.53
N ILE A 232 -7.17 12.58 9.92
CA ILE A 232 -8.57 12.62 10.34
C ILE A 232 -9.21 11.25 10.19
N SER A 233 -8.89 10.52 9.13
CA SER A 233 -9.39 9.15 8.95
C SER A 233 -8.95 8.21 10.08
N VAL A 234 -7.69 8.25 10.52
CA VAL A 234 -7.24 7.40 11.63
C VAL A 234 -7.81 7.82 12.98
N LEU A 235 -7.98 9.12 13.22
CA LEU A 235 -8.62 9.66 14.42
C LEU A 235 -10.11 9.31 14.46
N SER A 236 -10.81 9.39 13.33
CA SER A 236 -12.23 8.99 13.21
C SER A 236 -12.42 7.51 13.54
N ASN A 237 -11.53 6.65 13.05
CA ASN A 237 -11.55 5.23 13.36
C ASN A 237 -11.27 4.94 14.86
N ALA A 238 -10.51 5.82 15.51
CA ALA A 238 -10.24 5.75 16.95
C ALA A 238 -11.27 6.51 17.81
N HIS A 239 -12.36 7.00 17.22
CA HIS A 239 -13.43 7.76 17.87
C HIS A 239 -12.95 9.03 18.63
N ARG A 240 -11.80 9.59 18.24
CA ARG A 240 -11.21 10.80 18.86
C ARG A 240 -11.88 12.07 18.32
N THR A 241 -13.19 12.18 18.51
CA THR A 241 -14.04 13.20 17.88
C THR A 241 -13.69 14.62 18.30
N GLN A 242 -13.27 14.84 19.54
CA GLN A 242 -12.91 16.19 20.02
C GLN A 242 -11.67 16.73 19.29
N GLU A 243 -10.64 15.89 19.12
CA GLU A 243 -9.44 16.30 18.42
C GLU A 243 -9.72 16.60 16.94
N ILE A 244 -10.59 15.81 16.30
CA ILE A 244 -10.99 16.03 14.91
C ILE A 244 -11.73 17.36 14.79
N LYS A 245 -12.67 17.67 15.68
CA LYS A 245 -13.43 18.93 15.66
C LYS A 245 -12.49 20.13 15.79
N THR A 246 -11.61 20.13 16.78
CA THR A 246 -10.59 21.17 16.96
C THR A 246 -9.71 21.33 15.71
N MET A 247 -9.31 20.22 15.10
CA MET A 247 -8.51 20.25 13.87
C MET A 247 -9.29 20.84 12.70
N ILE A 248 -10.56 20.48 12.51
CA ILE A 248 -11.42 21.03 11.44
C ILE A 248 -11.62 22.54 11.66
N GLU A 249 -11.81 23.00 12.87
CA GLU A 249 -11.89 24.43 13.19
C GLU A 249 -10.61 25.17 12.79
N GLN A 250 -9.45 24.63 13.12
CA GLN A 250 -8.15 25.19 12.69
C GLN A 250 -8.05 25.27 11.16
N LEU A 251 -8.44 24.23 10.44
CA LEU A 251 -8.44 24.20 8.97
C LEU A 251 -9.39 25.26 8.38
N ARG A 252 -10.57 25.44 8.95
CA ARG A 252 -11.52 26.48 8.52
C ARG A 252 -10.97 27.89 8.75
N HIS A 253 -10.34 28.14 9.89
CA HIS A 253 -9.68 29.42 10.15
C HIS A 253 -8.55 29.70 9.15
N ALA A 254 -7.75 28.70 8.82
CA ALA A 254 -6.71 28.84 7.80
C ALA A 254 -7.29 29.16 6.41
N ALA A 255 -8.40 28.51 6.04
CA ALA A 255 -9.10 28.75 4.78
C ALA A 255 -9.65 30.20 4.71
N SER A 256 -10.27 30.70 5.77
CA SER A 256 -10.76 32.08 5.86
C SER A 256 -9.63 33.10 5.73
N ALA A 257 -8.48 32.85 6.39
CA ALA A 257 -7.31 33.73 6.31
C ALA A 257 -6.68 33.81 4.91
N VAL A 258 -6.85 32.77 4.07
CA VAL A 258 -6.38 32.77 2.69
C VAL A 258 -7.38 33.47 1.76
N GLY A 259 -8.70 33.33 2.05
CA GLY A 259 -9.77 33.95 1.24
C GLY A 259 -9.82 35.46 1.29
N ASP A 260 -9.41 36.09 2.40
CA ASP A 260 -9.45 37.54 2.61
C ASP A 260 -8.30 38.31 1.93
N LYS A 261 -7.34 37.62 1.30
CA LYS A 261 -6.24 38.29 0.58
C LYS A 261 -6.63 38.59 -0.88
N PRO A 262 -6.52 39.86 -1.35
CA PRO A 262 -6.86 40.22 -2.72
C PRO A 262 -5.97 39.46 -3.71
N LYS A 263 -6.59 38.86 -4.73
CA LYS A 263 -5.97 38.06 -5.80
C LYS A 263 -4.77 38.72 -6.52
N ARG A 264 -4.55 40.01 -6.31
CA ARG A 264 -3.48 40.80 -6.92
C ARG A 264 -2.09 40.63 -6.29
N MET A 265 -2.00 39.99 -5.09
CA MET A 265 -0.72 39.80 -4.38
C MET A 265 -0.04 38.45 -4.67
N GLN A 266 -0.65 37.58 -5.47
CA GLN A 266 -0.11 36.25 -5.78
C GLN A 266 0.97 36.21 -6.89
N GLN A 267 1.23 37.35 -7.58
CA GLN A 267 2.15 37.40 -8.72
C GLN A 267 3.48 38.16 -8.50
N THR A 268 3.68 38.83 -7.38
CA THR A 268 4.90 39.64 -7.17
C THR A 268 5.43 39.52 -5.76
N SER A 269 6.06 38.41 -5.36
CA SER A 269 7.01 38.42 -4.25
C SER A 269 7.93 37.20 -4.29
N SER A 270 9.05 37.36 -4.98
CA SER A 270 10.26 36.57 -4.80
C SER A 270 11.12 37.25 -3.74
N THR A 271 10.74 37.22 -2.45
CA THR A 271 11.61 37.59 -1.33
C THR A 271 11.43 36.64 -0.17
N SER A 272 12.50 36.11 0.32
CA SER A 272 12.83 34.82 0.83
C SER A 272 12.59 34.55 2.32
N SER A 273 11.67 35.18 3.03
CA SER A 273 11.46 34.87 4.47
C SER A 273 10.03 34.73 4.97
N SER A 274 9.03 35.07 4.17
CA SER A 274 7.60 34.91 4.50
C SER A 274 6.87 33.76 3.77
N SER A 275 7.60 32.99 2.94
CA SER A 275 7.01 31.98 2.05
C SER A 275 6.59 30.69 2.77
N SER A 276 7.21 30.30 3.89
CA SER A 276 6.88 29.04 4.57
C SER A 276 5.53 29.10 5.28
N GLY A 277 5.22 30.21 5.95
CA GLY A 277 3.91 30.39 6.60
C GLY A 277 2.73 30.43 5.63
N LEU A 278 2.92 31.06 4.45
CA LEU A 278 1.89 31.11 3.42
C LEU A 278 1.62 29.73 2.77
N MET A 279 2.66 28.92 2.60
CA MET A 279 2.52 27.56 2.06
C MET A 279 1.84 26.60 3.06
N THR A 280 2.04 26.78 4.36
CA THR A 280 1.35 26.00 5.40
C THR A 280 -0.15 26.32 5.38
N LEU A 281 -0.53 27.59 5.35
CA LEU A 281 -1.91 28.05 5.26
C LEU A 281 -2.61 27.54 3.98
N ALA A 282 -1.92 27.48 2.84
CA ALA A 282 -2.48 26.95 1.60
C ALA A 282 -2.81 25.46 1.69
N GLY A 283 -1.92 24.64 2.28
CA GLY A 283 -2.16 23.21 2.48
C GLY A 283 -3.32 22.94 3.45
N GLU A 284 -3.48 23.76 4.48
CA GLU A 284 -4.59 23.71 5.44
C GLU A 284 -5.92 24.16 4.80
N ALA A 285 -5.89 25.20 3.99
CA ALA A 285 -7.05 25.65 3.23
C ALA A 285 -7.53 24.59 2.22
N ASP A 286 -6.61 23.95 1.48
CA ASP A 286 -6.94 22.84 0.58
C ASP A 286 -7.53 21.64 1.35
N ALA A 287 -7.09 21.39 2.58
CA ALA A 287 -7.66 20.35 3.44
C ALA A 287 -9.09 20.69 3.90
N ALA A 288 -9.35 21.95 4.24
CA ALA A 288 -10.69 22.41 4.63
C ALA A 288 -11.74 22.26 3.50
N GLU A 289 -11.30 22.21 2.25
CA GLU A 289 -12.17 21.98 1.09
C GLU A 289 -12.29 20.49 0.69
N ASN A 290 -11.78 19.55 1.48
CA ASN A 290 -11.86 18.13 1.19
C ASN A 290 -13.09 17.49 1.86
N PRO A 291 -14.15 17.06 1.11
CA PRO A 291 -15.37 16.50 1.68
C PRO A 291 -15.12 15.19 2.46
N ALA A 292 -14.08 14.42 2.14
CA ALA A 292 -13.74 13.19 2.85
C ALA A 292 -13.47 13.42 4.34
N ILE A 293 -12.85 14.54 4.70
CA ILE A 293 -12.55 14.93 6.08
C ILE A 293 -13.84 15.08 6.91
N TYR A 294 -14.83 15.75 6.33
CA TYR A 294 -16.12 15.98 6.98
C TYR A 294 -16.95 14.71 7.11
N ILE A 295 -16.92 13.83 6.10
CA ILE A 295 -17.62 12.54 6.14
C ILE A 295 -16.97 11.60 7.17
N ASP A 296 -15.66 11.54 7.25
CA ASP A 296 -14.96 10.75 8.27
C ASP A 296 -15.27 11.27 9.69
N CYS A 297 -15.32 12.60 9.88
CA CYS A 297 -15.72 13.22 11.13
C CYS A 297 -17.20 12.92 11.48
N ALA A 298 -18.10 13.07 10.51
CA ALA A 298 -19.52 12.79 10.70
C ALA A 298 -19.75 11.34 11.13
N ARG A 299 -19.05 10.38 10.53
CA ARG A 299 -19.11 8.96 10.90
C ARG A 299 -18.72 8.76 12.37
N ALA A 300 -17.60 9.33 12.80
CA ALA A 300 -17.17 9.23 14.19
C ALA A 300 -18.20 9.87 15.14
N CYS A 301 -18.72 11.05 14.80
CA CYS A 301 -19.73 11.75 15.60
C CYS A 301 -21.04 10.95 15.70
N VAL A 302 -21.51 10.32 14.60
CA VAL A 302 -22.69 9.44 14.60
C VAL A 302 -22.49 8.27 15.57
N LEU A 303 -21.32 7.65 15.56
CA LEU A 303 -21.05 6.48 16.40
C LEU A 303 -21.00 6.83 17.90
N VAL A 304 -20.45 7.96 18.26
CA VAL A 304 -20.46 8.44 19.67
C VAL A 304 -21.75 9.16 20.08
N GLY A 305 -22.70 9.34 19.13
CA GLY A 305 -24.01 9.93 19.40
C GLY A 305 -24.07 11.45 19.30
N ASP A 306 -23.04 12.11 18.84
CA ASP A 306 -23.07 13.55 18.58
C ASP A 306 -23.77 13.87 17.25
N VAL A 307 -25.09 13.72 17.29
CA VAL A 307 -25.96 13.90 16.10
C VAL A 307 -25.87 15.31 15.54
N ARG A 308 -25.73 16.33 16.41
CA ARG A 308 -25.65 17.73 15.98
C ARG A 308 -24.36 18.00 15.20
N ALA A 309 -23.23 17.60 15.74
CA ALA A 309 -21.96 17.76 15.02
C ALA A 309 -21.94 16.93 13.72
N ALA A 310 -22.46 15.71 13.75
CA ALA A 310 -22.59 14.88 12.55
C ALA A 310 -23.39 15.57 11.44
N GLY A 311 -24.55 16.16 11.80
CA GLY A 311 -25.40 16.92 10.85
C GLY A 311 -24.67 18.10 10.23
N LEU A 312 -23.95 18.89 11.03
CA LEU A 312 -23.16 20.02 10.53
C LEU A 312 -22.02 19.56 9.60
N MET A 313 -21.34 18.46 9.92
CA MET A 313 -20.28 17.91 9.06
C MET A 313 -20.84 17.40 7.72
N LEU A 314 -22.01 16.74 7.75
CA LEU A 314 -22.66 16.27 6.50
C LEU A 314 -23.15 17.43 5.63
N GLN A 315 -23.65 18.52 6.21
CA GLN A 315 -24.03 19.73 5.47
C GLN A 315 -22.80 20.33 4.75
N GLU A 316 -21.67 20.45 5.41
CA GLU A 316 -20.42 20.94 4.78
C GLU A 316 -19.93 19.98 3.67
N ALA A 317 -19.94 18.66 3.92
CA ALA A 317 -19.59 17.70 2.91
C ALA A 317 -20.48 17.80 1.67
N HIS A 318 -21.79 17.97 1.86
CA HIS A 318 -22.77 18.14 0.77
C HIS A 318 -22.50 19.40 -0.04
N LYS A 319 -22.24 20.53 0.63
CA LYS A 319 -21.88 21.80 0.00
C LYS A 319 -20.63 21.67 -0.86
N LEU A 320 -19.60 20.96 -0.37
CA LEU A 320 -18.34 20.76 -1.09
C LEU A 320 -18.51 19.79 -2.27
N LEU A 321 -19.35 18.76 -2.15
CA LEU A 321 -19.60 17.79 -3.22
C LEU A 321 -20.49 18.36 -4.33
N ASN A 322 -21.38 19.31 -4.04
CA ASN A 322 -22.23 19.96 -5.05
C ASN A 322 -21.46 21.00 -5.91
N ASN A 323 -20.25 21.40 -5.51
CA ASN A 323 -19.31 22.18 -6.31
C ASN A 323 -18.41 21.26 -7.16
N ASP A 324 -19.03 20.34 -7.91
CA ASP A 324 -18.37 19.24 -8.65
C ASP A 324 -17.21 19.69 -9.54
N ASP A 325 -17.34 20.80 -10.25
CA ASP A 325 -16.31 21.30 -11.17
C ASP A 325 -15.02 21.71 -10.45
N VAL A 326 -15.10 22.23 -9.23
CA VAL A 326 -13.95 22.72 -8.47
C VAL A 326 -13.13 21.56 -7.88
N PHE A 327 -13.78 20.53 -7.35
CA PHE A 327 -13.11 19.39 -6.73
C PHE A 327 -12.40 18.49 -7.75
N LEU A 328 -13.06 18.20 -8.87
CA LEU A 328 -12.51 17.41 -9.98
C LEU A 328 -11.39 18.14 -10.70
N ASP A 329 -11.54 19.45 -10.94
CA ASP A 329 -10.58 20.24 -11.70
C ASP A 329 -9.30 20.53 -10.88
N ARG A 330 -9.40 20.81 -9.59
CA ARG A 330 -8.23 20.99 -8.70
C ARG A 330 -7.38 19.71 -8.59
N ARG A 331 -7.98 18.56 -8.38
CA ARG A 331 -7.22 17.27 -8.35
C ARG A 331 -6.59 16.95 -9.71
N THR A 332 -7.25 17.29 -10.79
CA THR A 332 -6.72 17.11 -12.15
C THR A 332 -5.61 18.12 -12.46
N GLN A 333 -5.72 19.38 -12.01
CA GLN A 333 -4.70 20.40 -12.16
C GLN A 333 -3.45 20.14 -11.32
N MET A 334 -3.57 19.75 -10.04
CA MET A 334 -2.41 19.33 -9.21
C MET A 334 -1.64 18.19 -9.86
N SER A 335 -2.32 17.26 -10.48
CA SER A 335 -1.71 16.16 -11.21
C SER A 335 -1.05 16.61 -12.52
N ARG A 336 -1.60 17.60 -13.21
CA ARG A 336 -0.99 18.24 -14.40
C ARG A 336 0.26 19.00 -14.03
N THR A 337 0.27 19.73 -12.91
CA THR A 337 1.43 20.49 -12.42
C THR A 337 2.57 19.56 -12.00
N GLN A 338 2.30 18.47 -11.31
CA GLN A 338 3.30 17.45 -10.99
C GLN A 338 3.85 16.72 -12.23
N LEU A 339 3.09 16.62 -13.31
CA LEU A 339 3.52 16.02 -14.57
C LEU A 339 4.37 16.98 -15.42
N SER A 340 4.13 18.30 -15.35
CA SER A 340 4.91 19.32 -16.09
C SER A 340 6.35 19.44 -15.55
N VAL A 341 6.56 19.24 -14.26
CA VAL A 341 7.89 19.26 -13.62
C VAL A 341 8.77 18.06 -14.03
N VAL A 342 8.18 16.94 -14.43
CA VAL A 342 8.92 15.74 -14.87
C VAL A 342 9.38 15.81 -16.34
N GLY A 343 8.87 16.78 -17.12
CA GLY A 343 9.07 16.88 -18.58
C GLY A 343 10.29 17.68 -19.06
N GLN A 344 11.07 18.32 -18.17
CA GLN A 344 12.18 19.19 -18.56
C GLN A 344 13.55 18.52 -18.71
N GLY A 345 13.60 17.23 -19.04
CA GLY A 345 14.84 16.52 -19.39
C GLY A 345 15.16 16.64 -20.87
N LYS A 346 16.21 17.38 -21.23
CA LYS A 346 16.75 17.49 -22.60
C LYS A 346 17.14 16.12 -23.15
N GLY A 347 16.47 15.63 -24.18
CA GLY A 347 16.91 14.49 -24.97
C GLY A 347 15.82 13.89 -25.86
N ASP A 348 16.02 13.92 -27.18
CA ASP A 348 15.29 13.27 -28.30
C ASP A 348 13.75 13.23 -28.24
N LEU A 349 13.15 14.38 -28.55
CA LEU A 349 11.76 14.75 -28.17
C LEU A 349 10.66 14.34 -29.14
N ALA A 350 10.93 14.01 -30.40
CA ALA A 350 9.85 13.90 -31.39
C ALA A 350 9.18 12.52 -31.48
N SER A 351 9.89 11.41 -31.33
CA SER A 351 9.31 10.06 -31.38
C SER A 351 8.80 9.56 -30.03
N ASN A 352 9.43 10.02 -28.94
CA ASN A 352 8.97 9.74 -27.59
C ASN A 352 7.81 10.64 -27.16
N ALA A 353 7.66 11.83 -27.74
CA ALA A 353 6.62 12.79 -27.35
C ALA A 353 5.19 12.26 -27.63
N ARG A 354 4.96 11.60 -28.77
CA ARG A 354 3.64 11.00 -29.08
C ARG A 354 3.31 9.80 -28.20
N LEU A 355 4.30 8.93 -27.91
CA LEU A 355 4.12 7.82 -26.98
C LEU A 355 3.98 8.29 -25.55
N MET A 356 4.68 9.33 -25.14
CA MET A 356 4.53 10.00 -23.84
C MET A 356 3.19 10.73 -23.73
N ALA A 357 2.74 11.44 -24.78
CA ALA A 357 1.43 12.08 -24.83
C ALA A 357 0.30 11.04 -24.75
N SER A 358 0.40 9.92 -25.49
CA SER A 358 -0.58 8.83 -25.40
C SER A 358 -0.63 8.19 -24.00
N LYS A 359 0.53 7.92 -23.39
CA LYS A 359 0.61 7.42 -22.00
C LYS A 359 0.13 8.47 -20.99
N GLN A 360 0.35 9.73 -21.25
CA GLN A 360 -0.10 10.85 -20.42
C GLN A 360 -1.63 11.03 -20.51
N HIS A 361 -2.21 10.93 -21.70
CA HIS A 361 -3.67 10.93 -21.89
C HIS A 361 -4.34 9.72 -21.21
N ALA A 362 -3.80 8.52 -21.37
CA ALA A 362 -4.29 7.33 -20.67
C ALA A 362 -4.21 7.48 -19.15
N ARG A 363 -3.14 8.10 -18.64
CA ARG A 363 -2.97 8.34 -17.20
C ARG A 363 -3.91 9.40 -16.67
N VAL A 364 -4.14 10.50 -17.41
CA VAL A 364 -5.13 11.55 -17.06
C VAL A 364 -6.53 10.98 -17.05
N ARG A 365 -6.90 10.16 -18.04
CA ARG A 365 -8.20 9.47 -18.08
C ARG A 365 -8.38 8.56 -16.86
N SER A 366 -7.41 7.70 -16.57
CA SER A 366 -7.43 6.83 -15.38
C SER A 366 -7.51 7.60 -14.06
N MET A 367 -6.93 8.80 -13.99
CA MET A 367 -7.03 9.67 -12.81
C MET A 367 -8.38 10.34 -12.68
N LYS A 368 -9.00 10.75 -13.79
CA LYS A 368 -10.35 11.29 -13.82
C LYS A 368 -11.35 10.22 -13.38
N GLU A 369 -11.29 9.03 -13.97
CA GLU A 369 -12.11 7.88 -13.58
C GLU A 369 -11.96 7.53 -12.09
N PHE A 370 -10.74 7.57 -11.56
CA PHE A 370 -10.50 7.36 -10.14
C PHE A 370 -11.10 8.45 -9.24
N ALA A 371 -11.04 9.72 -9.69
CA ALA A 371 -11.64 10.84 -8.95
C ALA A 371 -13.18 10.74 -8.95
N GLU A 372 -13.80 10.42 -10.10
CA GLU A 372 -15.24 10.19 -10.21
C GLU A 372 -15.70 9.06 -9.29
N HIS A 373 -14.99 7.93 -9.26
CA HIS A 373 -15.28 6.84 -8.32
C HIS A 373 -15.18 7.27 -6.86
N ARG A 374 -14.22 8.12 -6.53
CA ARG A 374 -14.06 8.61 -5.16
C ARG A 374 -15.23 9.51 -4.76
N VAL A 375 -15.72 10.36 -5.67
CA VAL A 375 -16.90 11.20 -5.42
C VAL A 375 -18.13 10.33 -5.17
N ASP A 376 -18.39 9.36 -6.02
CA ASP A 376 -19.54 8.44 -5.85
C ASP A 376 -19.48 7.64 -4.54
N ASP A 377 -18.26 7.21 -4.10
CA ASP A 377 -18.09 6.53 -2.82
C ASP A 377 -18.40 7.46 -1.65
N LEU A 378 -17.96 8.72 -1.71
CA LEU A 378 -18.25 9.73 -0.70
C LEU A 378 -19.73 10.09 -0.64
N GLN A 379 -20.39 10.26 -1.79
CA GLN A 379 -21.83 10.54 -1.85
C GLN A 379 -22.66 9.41 -1.25
N ARG A 380 -22.31 8.15 -1.52
CA ARG A 380 -23.00 7.00 -0.92
C ARG A 380 -22.78 6.90 0.58
N GLU A 381 -21.57 7.12 1.07
CA GLU A 381 -21.28 7.12 2.48
C GLU A 381 -22.07 8.23 3.19
N MET A 382 -22.08 9.43 2.61
CA MET A 382 -22.87 10.55 3.10
C MET A 382 -24.37 10.23 3.15
N ALA A 383 -24.93 9.65 2.06
CA ALA A 383 -26.34 9.24 2.02
C ALA A 383 -26.66 8.19 3.09
N SER A 384 -25.78 7.23 3.31
CA SER A 384 -25.93 6.21 4.36
C SER A 384 -25.95 6.82 5.76
N LEU A 385 -25.05 7.75 6.05
CA LEU A 385 -25.00 8.47 7.32
C LEU A 385 -26.24 9.37 7.52
N THR A 386 -26.67 10.06 6.48
CA THR A 386 -27.89 10.92 6.52
C THR A 386 -29.13 10.07 6.81
N ALA A 387 -29.29 8.94 6.10
CA ALA A 387 -30.42 8.02 6.33
C ALA A 387 -30.40 7.44 7.74
N TYR A 388 -29.21 7.13 8.28
CA TYR A 388 -29.09 6.67 9.66
C TYR A 388 -29.55 7.74 10.67
N LEU A 389 -29.16 9.00 10.47
CA LEU A 389 -29.56 10.11 11.34
C LEU A 389 -31.07 10.38 11.26
N GLN A 390 -31.68 10.33 10.07
CA GLN A 390 -33.10 10.54 9.87
C GLN A 390 -33.98 9.47 10.52
N ASN A 391 -33.50 8.23 10.57
CA ASN A 391 -34.25 7.09 11.12
C ASN A 391 -34.09 6.95 12.66
N ARG A 392 -33.39 7.88 13.31
CA ARG A 392 -33.16 7.81 14.76
C ARG A 392 -33.57 9.10 15.49
N SER A 393 -34.50 8.90 16.42
CA SER A 393 -34.90 9.90 17.41
C SER A 393 -34.17 9.81 18.75
N SER A 394 -33.27 8.82 18.95
CA SER A 394 -32.64 8.53 20.23
C SER A 394 -31.30 9.22 20.43
N GLY A 395 -31.10 9.70 21.66
CA GLY A 395 -29.98 10.55 22.06
C GLY A 395 -28.59 9.89 22.10
N SER A 396 -27.60 10.73 22.43
CA SER A 396 -26.16 10.42 22.40
C SER A 396 -25.74 9.21 23.24
N ILE A 397 -26.35 9.02 24.40
CA ILE A 397 -25.98 7.95 25.37
C ILE A 397 -26.24 6.55 24.80
N GLU A 398 -27.36 6.37 24.09
CA GLU A 398 -27.73 5.05 23.52
C GLU A 398 -26.79 4.65 22.37
N SER A 399 -26.35 5.60 21.56
CA SER A 399 -25.39 5.35 20.46
C SER A 399 -24.03 4.93 20.99
N LEU A 400 -23.50 5.63 22.00
CA LEU A 400 -22.22 5.29 22.63
C LEU A 400 -22.27 3.93 23.34
N ALA A 401 -23.36 3.65 24.08
CA ALA A 401 -23.55 2.36 24.75
C ALA A 401 -23.53 1.20 23.73
N ARG A 402 -24.13 1.39 22.55
CA ARG A 402 -24.10 0.38 21.47
C ARG A 402 -22.70 0.14 20.92
N VAL A 403 -21.91 1.20 20.74
CA VAL A 403 -20.51 1.05 20.31
C VAL A 403 -19.73 0.24 21.34
N ILE A 404 -19.82 0.63 22.62
CA ILE A 404 -19.12 -0.05 23.72
C ILE A 404 -19.52 -1.53 23.80
N HIS A 405 -20.84 -1.81 23.72
CA HIS A 405 -21.35 -3.17 23.75
C HIS A 405 -20.86 -4.04 22.57
N ALA A 406 -20.66 -3.43 21.40
CA ALA A 406 -20.19 -4.14 20.20
C ALA A 406 -18.66 -4.27 20.11
N LEU A 407 -17.87 -3.53 20.91
CA LEU A 407 -16.41 -3.58 20.85
C LEU A 407 -15.82 -4.99 20.96
N PRO A 408 -16.33 -5.92 21.80
CA PRO A 408 -15.83 -7.30 21.83
C PRO A 408 -15.94 -8.03 20.49
N GLN A 409 -16.84 -7.59 19.61
CA GLN A 409 -17.04 -8.17 18.27
C GLN A 409 -15.99 -7.69 17.25
N MET A 410 -15.14 -6.73 17.62
CA MET A 410 -14.00 -6.30 16.83
C MET A 410 -12.72 -6.92 17.39
N LEU A 411 -12.37 -8.09 16.88
CA LEU A 411 -11.20 -8.86 17.29
C LEU A 411 -9.97 -8.41 16.52
N LEU A 412 -9.11 -7.60 17.13
CA LEU A 412 -7.88 -7.09 16.52
C LEU A 412 -6.70 -7.99 16.90
N LEU A 413 -6.35 -8.93 16.02
CA LEU A 413 -5.32 -9.93 16.22
C LEU A 413 -4.04 -9.59 15.47
N GLY A 414 -2.89 -9.85 16.09
CA GLY A 414 -1.58 -9.59 15.49
C GLY A 414 -1.21 -8.10 15.38
N GLY A 415 0.07 -7.79 15.54
CA GLY A 415 0.63 -6.45 15.26
C GLY A 415 0.80 -5.51 16.45
N VAL A 416 0.75 -6.00 17.69
CA VAL A 416 1.37 -5.34 18.84
C VAL A 416 2.56 -6.20 19.26
N GLU A 417 3.56 -6.34 18.37
CA GLU A 417 4.86 -6.83 18.81
C GLU A 417 5.55 -5.71 19.60
N ASN A 418 5.61 -5.90 20.92
CA ASN A 418 6.58 -5.30 21.86
C ASN A 418 6.94 -3.81 21.68
N ASP A 419 5.98 -2.92 21.60
CA ASP A 419 6.21 -1.49 21.87
C ASP A 419 6.08 -1.18 23.39
N THR A 420 6.22 -2.17 24.27
CA THR A 420 6.17 -1.99 25.74
C THR A 420 7.44 -1.40 26.33
N VAL A 421 8.27 -0.76 25.54
CA VAL A 421 9.45 -0.03 26.05
C VAL A 421 9.43 1.41 25.51
N VAL A 422 8.42 2.19 25.81
CA VAL A 422 8.53 3.68 25.91
C VAL A 422 7.36 4.20 26.76
N SER A 423 7.35 3.93 28.05
CA SER A 423 6.50 4.67 28.99
C SER A 423 7.27 5.20 30.19
N ASP A 424 8.59 5.42 30.05
CA ASP A 424 9.36 6.15 31.06
C ASP A 424 10.52 6.91 30.42
N ALA A 425 10.22 8.02 29.74
CA ALA A 425 11.23 9.00 29.35
C ALA A 425 10.70 10.42 29.51
N THR A 426 10.23 10.73 30.73
CA THR A 426 10.16 12.10 31.23
C THR A 426 11.17 12.26 32.37
N ASN A 427 12.46 12.27 32.03
CA ASN A 427 13.49 13.03 32.78
C ASN A 427 14.82 13.03 32.00
N PRO A 428 15.27 14.16 31.49
CA PRO A 428 16.63 14.32 30.96
C PRO A 428 17.55 14.86 32.06
N SER A 429 18.14 13.96 32.88
CA SER A 429 19.33 14.31 33.62
C SER A 429 19.99 13.03 34.14
N ALA A 430 21.04 12.58 33.47
CA ALA A 430 22.25 12.01 34.03
C ALA A 430 23.03 11.23 32.93
N ALA A 431 23.93 11.95 32.28
CA ALA A 431 25.00 11.29 31.51
C ALA A 431 26.10 10.87 32.49
N SER A 432 26.40 9.59 32.57
CA SER A 432 27.78 9.15 32.92
C SER A 432 28.05 7.76 32.34
N SER A 433 29.14 7.70 31.66
CA SER A 433 29.91 6.60 31.07
C SER A 433 29.96 5.30 31.89
N SER A 434 29.67 4.16 31.26
CA SER A 434 30.43 2.92 31.43
C SER A 434 30.00 1.88 30.40
N VAL A 435 30.97 1.36 29.66
CA VAL A 435 30.90 0.23 28.73
C VAL A 435 30.86 -1.07 29.56
N PRO A 436 29.97 -2.02 29.28
CA PRO A 436 30.17 -3.39 29.73
C PRO A 436 30.57 -4.30 28.57
N SER A 437 31.62 -5.04 28.87
CA SER A 437 32.23 -6.14 28.14
C SER A 437 31.27 -7.30 27.88
N ALA A 438 31.58 -8.05 26.80
CA ALA A 438 30.90 -9.26 26.37
C ALA A 438 30.80 -10.32 27.49
N ALA A 439 29.61 -10.89 27.67
CA ALA A 439 29.39 -12.13 28.36
C ALA A 439 28.31 -12.96 27.68
N SER A 440 28.71 -14.12 27.21
CA SER A 440 28.07 -15.43 27.07
C SER A 440 26.55 -15.50 26.82
N SER A 441 26.21 -16.10 25.67
CA SER A 441 24.94 -16.66 25.24
C SER A 441 24.32 -17.60 26.29
N SER A 442 23.20 -17.19 26.87
CA SER A 442 22.20 -18.09 27.38
C SER A 442 20.89 -17.80 26.67
N ALA A 443 20.28 -18.83 26.07
CA ALA A 443 19.01 -18.75 25.41
C ALA A 443 17.91 -18.20 26.34
N PRO A 444 17.03 -17.29 25.91
CA PRO A 444 15.92 -16.87 26.75
C PRO A 444 14.89 -18.00 26.83
N SER A 445 14.71 -18.48 28.05
CA SER A 445 13.66 -19.38 28.50
C SER A 445 12.27 -18.77 28.25
N SER A 446 11.37 -19.62 27.73
CA SER A 446 9.89 -19.53 27.73
C SER A 446 9.31 -18.11 27.59
N SER A 447 9.04 -17.69 26.35
CA SER A 447 8.09 -16.59 26.09
C SER A 447 6.72 -17.00 26.64
N THR A 448 6.29 -16.38 27.73
CA THR A 448 4.93 -16.43 28.22
C THR A 448 4.03 -15.95 27.07
N LYS A 449 3.27 -16.88 26.45
CA LYS A 449 2.30 -16.54 25.42
C LYS A 449 1.30 -15.56 26.03
N ILE A 450 1.31 -14.32 25.56
CA ILE A 450 0.35 -13.30 25.98
C ILE A 450 -1.04 -13.84 25.73
N ASN A 451 -1.94 -13.71 26.70
CA ASN A 451 -3.33 -14.12 26.57
C ASN A 451 -4.00 -13.36 25.42
N LEU A 452 -4.69 -14.08 24.53
CA LEU A 452 -5.35 -13.48 23.34
C LEU A 452 -6.36 -12.39 23.72
N THR A 453 -7.07 -12.52 24.84
CA THR A 453 -7.97 -11.50 25.38
C THR A 453 -7.23 -10.20 25.65
N GLU A 454 -6.06 -10.24 26.30
CA GLU A 454 -5.29 -9.05 26.61
C GLU A 454 -4.65 -8.43 25.35
N GLN A 455 -4.31 -9.25 24.35
CA GLN A 455 -3.89 -8.74 23.03
C GLN A 455 -5.02 -7.95 22.34
N VAL A 456 -6.25 -8.49 22.35
CA VAL A 456 -7.41 -7.81 21.77
C VAL A 456 -7.70 -6.52 22.53
N LEU A 457 -7.72 -6.55 23.88
CA LEU A 457 -7.94 -5.36 24.70
C LEU A 457 -6.89 -4.27 24.45
N GLY A 458 -5.62 -4.62 24.45
CA GLY A 458 -4.53 -3.68 24.13
C GLY A 458 -4.67 -3.07 22.75
N ALA A 459 -5.05 -3.87 21.75
CA ALA A 459 -5.29 -3.39 20.40
C ALA A 459 -6.54 -2.47 20.31
N LEU A 460 -7.61 -2.74 21.05
CA LEU A 460 -8.78 -1.87 21.14
C LEU A 460 -8.46 -0.53 21.80
N ARG A 461 -7.64 -0.52 22.85
CA ARG A 461 -7.16 0.72 23.49
C ARG A 461 -6.44 1.62 22.50
N VAL A 462 -5.46 1.06 21.79
CA VAL A 462 -4.64 1.83 20.85
C VAL A 462 -5.42 2.25 19.60
N SER A 463 -6.12 1.31 18.97
CA SER A 463 -6.68 1.52 17.61
C SER A 463 -8.10 2.09 17.62
N SER A 464 -8.87 1.87 18.68
CA SER A 464 -10.29 2.25 18.74
C SER A 464 -10.61 3.27 19.83
N GLY A 465 -9.59 3.69 20.59
CA GLY A 465 -9.79 4.67 21.65
C GLY A 465 -10.67 4.15 22.79
N LEU A 466 -10.56 2.86 23.13
CA LEU A 466 -11.39 2.23 24.17
C LEU A 466 -11.44 3.06 25.47
N ASP A 467 -10.29 3.48 25.99
CA ASP A 467 -10.22 4.23 27.25
C ASP A 467 -10.97 5.58 27.17
N SER A 468 -10.92 6.25 26.01
CA SER A 468 -11.69 7.48 25.76
C SER A 468 -13.20 7.22 25.62
N LEU A 469 -13.61 6.09 25.03
CA LEU A 469 -15.02 5.73 24.85
C LEU A 469 -15.70 5.35 26.17
N VAL A 470 -14.96 4.76 27.10
CA VAL A 470 -15.50 4.36 28.42
C VAL A 470 -15.35 5.46 29.47
N GLU A 471 -14.65 6.57 29.16
CA GLU A 471 -14.43 7.73 30.06
C GLU A 471 -13.85 7.34 31.44
N GLY A 472 -12.95 6.32 31.45
CA GLY A 472 -12.35 5.80 32.68
C GLY A 472 -13.25 4.86 33.49
N ASP A 473 -14.41 4.46 32.98
CA ASP A 473 -15.29 3.48 33.62
C ASP A 473 -14.74 2.06 33.51
N GLU A 474 -13.97 1.65 34.51
CA GLU A 474 -13.37 0.31 34.58
C GLU A 474 -14.41 -0.83 34.51
N SER A 475 -15.66 -0.58 34.96
CA SER A 475 -16.70 -1.61 34.89
C SER A 475 -17.02 -2.03 33.48
N LYS A 476 -16.99 -1.11 32.52
CA LYS A 476 -17.18 -1.38 31.09
C LYS A 476 -16.02 -2.18 30.50
N ILE A 477 -14.78 -1.87 30.90
CA ILE A 477 -13.58 -2.61 30.48
C ILE A 477 -13.65 -4.06 31.00
N ILE A 478 -14.04 -4.23 32.27
CA ILE A 478 -14.25 -5.55 32.87
C ILE A 478 -15.33 -6.34 32.12
N SER A 479 -16.44 -5.70 31.75
CA SER A 479 -17.52 -6.32 30.98
C SER A 479 -17.03 -6.81 29.60
N ILE A 480 -16.27 -5.97 28.88
CA ILE A 480 -15.65 -6.33 27.59
C ILE A 480 -14.68 -7.51 27.78
N ARG A 481 -13.81 -7.44 28.80
CA ARG A 481 -12.87 -8.52 29.13
C ARG A 481 -13.59 -9.85 29.42
N ASN A 482 -14.67 -9.81 30.20
CA ASN A 482 -15.45 -11.00 30.52
C ASN A 482 -16.11 -11.59 29.28
N THR A 483 -16.64 -10.78 28.37
CA THR A 483 -17.18 -11.22 27.08
C THR A 483 -16.13 -11.92 26.25
N LEU A 484 -14.93 -11.35 26.14
CA LEU A 484 -13.80 -11.94 25.40
C LEU A 484 -13.33 -13.25 26.07
N ASN A 485 -13.18 -13.28 27.40
CA ASN A 485 -12.77 -14.50 28.13
C ASN A 485 -13.77 -15.64 27.97
N ASN A 486 -15.07 -15.34 27.90
CA ASN A 486 -16.10 -16.34 27.61
C ASN A 486 -16.00 -16.89 26.19
N ALA A 487 -15.61 -16.05 25.25
CA ALA A 487 -15.54 -16.37 23.83
C ALA A 487 -14.21 -16.97 23.38
N ILE A 488 -13.13 -16.75 24.13
CA ILE A 488 -11.77 -17.19 23.78
C ILE A 488 -11.33 -18.26 24.80
N ASP A 489 -11.07 -19.46 24.30
CA ASP A 489 -10.56 -20.57 25.11
C ASP A 489 -9.31 -21.16 24.45
N ASN A 490 -8.22 -21.28 25.20
CA ASN A 490 -6.94 -21.81 24.71
C ASN A 490 -6.50 -21.22 23.35
N GLN A 491 -6.56 -19.91 23.22
CA GLN A 491 -6.26 -19.16 21.97
C GLN A 491 -7.28 -19.38 20.83
N THR A 492 -8.36 -20.14 21.06
CA THR A 492 -9.40 -20.42 20.07
C THR A 492 -10.61 -19.53 20.29
N ILE A 493 -11.10 -18.92 19.20
CA ILE A 493 -12.26 -18.04 19.21
C ILE A 493 -13.53 -18.85 18.95
N HIS A 494 -14.53 -18.71 19.83
CA HIS A 494 -15.85 -19.30 19.72
C HIS A 494 -16.87 -18.23 19.30
N PHE A 495 -17.13 -18.08 18.00
CA PHE A 495 -17.99 -17.02 17.46
C PHE A 495 -19.41 -17.05 18.02
N HIS A 496 -19.99 -18.24 18.26
CA HIS A 496 -21.31 -18.37 18.88
C HIS A 496 -21.35 -17.82 20.32
N LYS A 497 -20.31 -18.08 21.11
CA LYS A 497 -20.19 -17.52 22.46
C LYS A 497 -20.00 -16.01 22.43
N LEU A 498 -19.15 -15.51 21.49
CA LEU A 498 -18.89 -14.09 21.32
C LEU A 498 -20.17 -13.30 21.04
N LEU A 499 -21.05 -13.84 20.22
CA LEU A 499 -22.30 -13.22 19.80
C LEU A 499 -23.53 -13.67 20.64
N ASN A 500 -23.30 -14.48 21.68
CA ASN A 500 -24.33 -15.07 22.51
C ASN A 500 -25.45 -15.75 21.68
N LYS A 501 -25.06 -16.68 20.81
CA LYS A 501 -25.96 -17.39 19.89
C LYS A 501 -25.85 -18.92 20.04
N PRO A 502 -26.94 -19.65 19.74
CA PRO A 502 -26.92 -21.10 19.70
C PRO A 502 -25.92 -21.68 18.69
N LYS A 503 -25.33 -22.83 18.98
CA LYS A 503 -24.32 -23.49 18.13
C LYS A 503 -24.87 -24.01 16.79
N GLU A 504 -26.16 -24.14 16.69
CA GLU A 504 -26.90 -24.62 15.52
C GLU A 504 -26.97 -23.58 14.40
N ILE A 505 -26.80 -22.29 14.75
CA ILE A 505 -26.78 -21.20 13.75
C ILE A 505 -25.52 -21.32 12.90
N PRO A 506 -25.66 -21.41 11.55
CA PRO A 506 -24.53 -21.56 10.67
C PRO A 506 -23.60 -20.31 10.68
N VAL A 507 -22.32 -20.57 10.61
CA VAL A 507 -21.27 -19.54 10.53
C VAL A 507 -20.88 -19.30 9.08
N LYS A 508 -21.03 -18.07 8.61
CA LYS A 508 -20.60 -17.56 7.32
C LYS A 508 -19.38 -16.66 7.51
N MET A 509 -18.29 -16.93 6.80
CA MET A 509 -17.04 -16.21 6.97
C MET A 509 -16.54 -15.66 5.64
N GLU A 510 -16.33 -14.35 5.56
CA GLU A 510 -15.67 -13.69 4.42
C GLU A 510 -14.22 -13.37 4.76
N ILE A 511 -13.29 -13.89 3.96
CA ILE A 511 -11.84 -13.65 4.09
C ILE A 511 -11.40 -12.64 3.03
N CYS A 512 -10.53 -11.70 3.39
CA CYS A 512 -10.15 -10.54 2.58
C CYS A 512 -11.34 -9.62 2.28
N SER A 513 -12.17 -9.36 3.28
CA SER A 513 -13.46 -8.65 3.15
C SER A 513 -13.35 -7.19 2.68
N GLY A 514 -12.14 -6.63 2.60
CA GLY A 514 -11.94 -5.23 2.26
C GLY A 514 -12.61 -4.30 3.29
N ASN A 515 -13.50 -3.41 2.83
CA ASN A 515 -14.32 -2.56 3.71
C ASN A 515 -15.57 -3.27 4.25
N GLY A 516 -15.71 -4.58 4.02
CA GLY A 516 -16.81 -5.40 4.52
C GLY A 516 -18.19 -5.06 3.94
N GLU A 517 -18.24 -4.37 2.81
CA GLU A 517 -19.50 -3.86 2.24
C GLU A 517 -20.48 -4.98 1.94
N TRP A 518 -20.01 -6.09 1.35
CA TRP A 518 -20.84 -7.24 1.00
C TRP A 518 -21.36 -7.96 2.23
N ALA A 519 -20.51 -8.44 3.12
CA ALA A 519 -20.90 -9.20 4.30
C ALA A 519 -21.81 -8.40 5.23
N THR A 520 -21.50 -7.09 5.48
CA THR A 520 -22.36 -6.24 6.32
C THR A 520 -23.75 -6.03 5.70
N SER A 521 -23.84 -5.94 4.36
CA SER A 521 -25.14 -5.80 3.67
C SER A 521 -25.92 -7.09 3.68
N CYS A 522 -25.25 -8.24 3.48
CA CYS A 522 -25.89 -9.56 3.59
C CYS A 522 -26.45 -9.81 5.00
N CYS A 523 -25.65 -9.55 6.04
CA CYS A 523 -26.07 -9.71 7.43
C CYS A 523 -27.24 -8.78 7.77
N ALA A 524 -27.17 -7.50 7.37
CA ALA A 524 -28.25 -6.53 7.60
C ALA A 524 -29.56 -6.95 6.90
N GLU A 525 -29.47 -7.49 5.69
CA GLU A 525 -30.63 -7.99 4.95
C GLU A 525 -31.27 -9.21 5.61
N GLU A 526 -30.46 -10.15 6.10
CA GLU A 526 -30.92 -11.31 6.87
C GLU A 526 -31.63 -10.86 8.15
N ASN A 527 -31.05 -9.89 8.88
CA ASN A 527 -31.64 -9.33 10.11
C ASN A 527 -32.98 -8.64 9.83
N ARG A 528 -33.09 -7.85 8.73
CA ARG A 528 -34.31 -7.13 8.35
C ARG A 528 -35.45 -8.10 8.00
N LYS A 529 -35.15 -9.26 7.43
CA LYS A 529 -36.14 -10.29 7.10
C LYS A 529 -36.52 -11.15 8.30
N ASN A 530 -36.10 -10.79 9.52
CA ASN A 530 -36.24 -11.55 10.74
C ASN A 530 -35.75 -13.01 10.63
N LYS A 531 -34.85 -13.23 9.68
CA LYS A 531 -34.17 -14.51 9.48
C LYS A 531 -32.80 -14.40 10.15
N ASN A 532 -32.73 -14.39 11.47
CA ASN A 532 -31.45 -14.51 12.23
C ASN A 532 -30.82 -15.89 11.95
N THR A 533 -30.56 -16.17 10.66
CA THR A 533 -30.27 -17.52 10.15
C THR A 533 -28.79 -17.81 10.12
N SER A 534 -27.93 -16.79 10.28
CA SER A 534 -26.48 -16.99 10.16
C SER A 534 -25.70 -16.05 11.07
N LEU A 535 -24.53 -16.49 11.53
CA LEU A 535 -23.50 -15.63 12.09
C LEU A 535 -22.53 -15.24 10.97
N TRP A 536 -22.20 -13.96 10.90
CA TRP A 536 -21.26 -13.46 9.92
C TRP A 536 -19.92 -13.09 10.58
N VAL A 537 -18.84 -13.54 9.98
CA VAL A 537 -17.46 -13.22 10.38
C VAL A 537 -16.74 -12.63 9.19
N THR A 538 -16.12 -11.46 9.34
CA THR A 538 -15.25 -10.91 8.31
C THR A 538 -13.82 -10.91 8.77
N MET A 539 -12.86 -11.18 7.85
CA MET A 539 -11.43 -11.11 8.11
C MET A 539 -10.75 -10.13 7.14
N GLU A 540 -10.00 -9.19 7.68
CA GLU A 540 -9.24 -8.21 6.90
C GLU A 540 -7.90 -7.90 7.58
N LEU A 541 -6.83 -7.80 6.79
CA LEU A 541 -5.47 -7.54 7.28
C LEU A 541 -5.31 -6.09 7.76
N ARG A 542 -5.90 -5.15 7.05
CA ARG A 542 -5.72 -3.71 7.28
C ARG A 542 -6.68 -3.20 8.36
N ARG A 543 -6.13 -2.65 9.43
CA ARG A 543 -6.93 -2.15 10.58
C ARG A 543 -7.88 -1.01 10.20
N ASP A 544 -7.49 -0.11 9.31
CA ASP A 544 -8.37 0.95 8.81
C ASP A 544 -9.63 0.41 8.11
N ARG A 545 -9.51 -0.72 7.43
CA ARG A 545 -10.65 -1.42 6.80
C ARG A 545 -11.49 -2.18 7.81
N VAL A 546 -10.84 -2.85 8.78
CA VAL A 546 -11.53 -3.52 9.89
C VAL A 546 -12.43 -2.54 10.62
N GLN A 547 -11.92 -1.36 10.96
CA GLN A 547 -12.68 -0.32 11.65
C GLN A 547 -13.80 0.28 10.79
N ARG A 548 -13.60 0.42 9.46
CA ARG A 548 -14.68 0.78 8.54
C ARG A 548 -15.77 -0.28 8.49
N THR A 549 -15.39 -1.56 8.46
CA THR A 549 -16.34 -2.70 8.51
C THR A 549 -17.12 -2.68 9.82
N PHE A 550 -16.46 -2.45 10.96
CA PHE A 550 -17.09 -2.31 12.27
C PHE A 550 -18.09 -1.16 12.29
N SER A 551 -17.70 0.02 11.80
CA SER A 551 -18.60 1.17 11.67
C SER A 551 -19.82 0.85 10.78
N SER A 552 -19.61 0.19 9.63
CA SER A 552 -20.69 -0.23 8.73
C SER A 552 -21.62 -1.25 9.38
N MET A 553 -21.08 -2.18 10.16
CA MET A 553 -21.84 -3.17 10.95
C MET A 553 -22.80 -2.49 11.93
N LEU A 554 -22.32 -1.47 12.64
CA LEU A 554 -23.14 -0.69 13.57
C LEU A 554 -24.22 0.12 12.84
N LEU A 555 -23.84 0.84 11.78
CA LEU A 555 -24.74 1.71 11.01
C LEU A 555 -25.86 0.92 10.31
N LYS A 556 -25.59 -0.32 9.89
CA LYS A 556 -26.55 -1.20 9.21
C LYS A 556 -27.32 -2.12 10.15
N ASN A 557 -27.17 -1.99 11.47
CA ASN A 557 -27.77 -2.87 12.49
C ASN A 557 -27.41 -4.37 12.30
N ALA A 558 -26.17 -4.64 11.87
CA ALA A 558 -25.68 -6.00 11.69
C ALA A 558 -24.98 -6.58 12.95
N ALA A 559 -24.73 -5.76 13.98
CA ALA A 559 -23.96 -6.14 15.16
C ALA A 559 -24.50 -7.35 15.95
N ASN A 560 -25.82 -7.62 15.88
CA ASN A 560 -26.40 -8.75 16.60
C ASN A 560 -25.91 -10.11 16.11
N ASN A 561 -25.47 -10.21 14.85
CA ASN A 561 -25.11 -11.48 14.20
C ASN A 561 -23.76 -11.41 13.46
N MET A 562 -22.95 -10.40 13.74
CA MET A 562 -21.71 -10.20 12.99
C MET A 562 -20.55 -9.85 13.90
N CYS A 563 -19.36 -10.37 13.59
CA CYS A 563 -18.11 -9.90 14.17
C CYS A 563 -17.06 -9.65 13.07
N VAL A 564 -16.08 -8.82 13.40
CA VAL A 564 -15.03 -8.38 12.48
C VAL A 564 -13.68 -8.77 13.07
N VAL A 565 -12.87 -9.48 12.30
CA VAL A 565 -11.55 -9.97 12.73
C VAL A 565 -10.47 -9.28 11.93
N GLY A 566 -9.56 -8.61 12.61
CA GLY A 566 -8.42 -7.88 12.03
C GLY A 566 -7.12 -8.63 12.22
N GLY A 567 -6.39 -8.89 11.15
CA GLY A 567 -5.08 -9.51 11.17
C GLY A 567 -4.81 -10.43 9.97
N ASP A 568 -3.69 -11.14 10.02
CA ASP A 568 -3.31 -12.08 8.97
C ASP A 568 -4.20 -13.32 8.98
N ALA A 569 -5.02 -13.46 7.96
CA ALA A 569 -5.98 -14.57 7.84
C ALA A 569 -5.32 -15.95 7.89
N SER A 570 -4.09 -16.10 7.36
CA SER A 570 -3.36 -17.36 7.41
C SER A 570 -3.04 -17.78 8.84
N LYS A 571 -2.55 -16.86 9.66
CA LYS A 571 -2.27 -17.08 11.08
C LYS A 571 -3.56 -17.31 11.87
N ILE A 572 -4.56 -16.42 11.69
CA ILE A 572 -5.83 -16.47 12.43
C ILE A 572 -6.55 -17.79 12.18
N VAL A 573 -6.70 -18.18 10.92
CA VAL A 573 -7.36 -19.45 10.57
C VAL A 573 -6.62 -20.63 11.16
N THR A 574 -5.29 -20.63 11.13
CA THR A 574 -4.48 -21.75 11.61
C THR A 574 -4.48 -21.86 13.14
N GLU A 575 -4.35 -20.72 13.84
CA GLU A 575 -4.06 -20.69 15.27
C GLU A 575 -5.31 -20.44 16.14
N HIS A 576 -6.31 -19.70 15.61
CA HIS A 576 -7.40 -19.15 16.43
C HIS A 576 -8.80 -19.60 16.02
N VAL A 577 -8.97 -20.33 14.92
CA VAL A 577 -10.30 -20.84 14.49
C VAL A 577 -10.39 -22.34 14.71
N ALA A 578 -11.43 -22.75 15.42
CA ALA A 578 -11.70 -24.16 15.72
C ALA A 578 -11.92 -24.99 14.45
N SER A 579 -11.52 -26.27 14.49
CA SER A 579 -11.83 -27.22 13.42
C SER A 579 -13.33 -27.45 13.31
N ALA A 580 -13.83 -27.64 12.09
CA ALA A 580 -15.24 -27.94 11.79
C ALA A 580 -16.24 -26.95 12.43
N SER A 581 -15.91 -25.65 12.40
CA SER A 581 -16.72 -24.58 13.01
C SER A 581 -17.40 -23.64 12.01
N VAL A 582 -17.05 -23.69 10.73
CA VAL A 582 -17.55 -22.78 9.69
C VAL A 582 -18.36 -23.54 8.64
N ASP A 583 -19.55 -23.02 8.33
CA ASP A 583 -20.45 -23.61 7.34
C ASP A 583 -20.19 -23.09 5.93
N TYR A 584 -19.96 -21.78 5.78
CA TYR A 584 -19.71 -21.15 4.49
C TYR A 584 -18.48 -20.22 4.56
N LEU A 585 -17.57 -20.42 3.64
CA LEU A 585 -16.40 -19.57 3.44
C LEU A 585 -16.51 -18.83 2.12
N PHE A 586 -16.22 -17.54 2.14
CA PHE A 586 -16.25 -16.68 0.95
C PHE A 586 -14.91 -15.95 0.79
N ILE A 587 -14.37 -15.93 -0.42
CA ILE A 587 -13.19 -15.17 -0.79
C ILE A 587 -13.50 -14.42 -2.07
N ASN A 588 -13.81 -13.12 -1.92
CA ASN A 588 -14.24 -12.28 -3.00
C ASN A 588 -13.04 -11.49 -3.56
N HIS A 589 -12.72 -11.70 -4.84
CA HIS A 589 -11.70 -10.99 -5.61
C HIS A 589 -10.30 -10.97 -4.97
N PRO A 590 -9.74 -12.16 -4.62
CA PRO A 590 -8.38 -12.26 -4.11
C PRO A 590 -7.36 -11.72 -5.13
N GLU A 591 -6.29 -11.07 -4.64
CA GLU A 591 -5.22 -10.60 -5.53
C GLU A 591 -4.50 -11.78 -6.19
N PRO A 592 -4.35 -11.79 -7.54
CA PRO A 592 -3.61 -12.84 -8.23
C PRO A 592 -2.12 -12.85 -7.89
N PRO A 593 -1.45 -14.02 -7.88
CA PRO A 593 -0.03 -14.14 -7.57
C PRO A 593 0.88 -13.37 -8.52
N GLU A 594 0.47 -13.15 -9.77
CA GLU A 594 1.24 -12.40 -10.77
C GLU A 594 1.53 -10.95 -10.36
N ARG A 595 0.67 -10.35 -9.52
CA ARG A 595 0.94 -9.05 -8.92
C ARG A 595 1.92 -9.13 -7.75
N ASN A 596 2.08 -10.30 -7.17
CA ASN A 596 2.93 -10.59 -6.02
C ASN A 596 4.12 -11.50 -6.34
N SER A 597 4.38 -11.85 -7.60
CA SER A 597 5.43 -12.79 -8.01
C SER A 597 6.85 -12.29 -7.66
N GLY A 598 7.13 -12.33 -6.35
CA GLY A 598 8.47 -12.57 -5.86
C GLY A 598 8.55 -14.08 -5.70
N THR A 599 9.47 -14.70 -6.41
CA THR A 599 9.86 -16.10 -6.38
C THR A 599 9.69 -16.78 -5.03
N SER A 600 9.18 -18.02 -5.10
CA SER A 600 9.16 -19.02 -4.04
C SER A 600 10.28 -18.84 -3.02
N GLY A 601 9.94 -18.63 -1.76
CA GLY A 601 10.86 -18.81 -0.63
C GLY A 601 11.06 -17.67 0.34
N THR A 602 10.40 -16.50 0.18
CA THR A 602 10.50 -15.43 1.18
C THR A 602 9.20 -14.65 1.29
N GLN A 603 8.67 -14.59 2.49
CA GLN A 603 7.67 -13.66 3.05
C GLN A 603 6.93 -12.78 2.04
N GLY A 604 5.82 -13.25 1.53
CA GLY A 604 4.97 -12.66 0.51
C GLY A 604 4.34 -13.72 -0.37
N GLY A 605 4.15 -14.92 0.16
CA GLY A 605 3.38 -15.99 -0.45
C GLY A 605 1.97 -15.51 -0.79
N HIS A 606 1.43 -16.02 -1.86
CA HIS A 606 0.04 -15.79 -2.22
C HIS A 606 -0.86 -16.44 -1.16
N LEU A 607 -1.89 -15.75 -0.69
CA LEU A 607 -2.72 -16.27 0.40
C LEU A 607 -3.34 -17.65 0.07
N LEU A 608 -3.83 -17.82 -1.19
CA LEU A 608 -4.51 -19.05 -1.60
C LEU A 608 -3.52 -20.12 -2.10
N GLU A 609 -2.53 -20.45 -1.28
CA GLU A 609 -1.64 -21.60 -1.48
C GLU A 609 -2.26 -22.88 -0.86
N ILE A 610 -1.75 -24.04 -1.26
CA ILE A 610 -2.24 -25.34 -0.81
C ILE A 610 -2.30 -25.45 0.70
N THR A 611 -1.30 -24.94 1.40
CA THR A 611 -1.20 -24.94 2.87
C THR A 611 -2.35 -24.19 3.52
N PHE A 612 -2.67 -23.01 3.01
CA PHE A 612 -3.79 -22.20 3.51
C PHE A 612 -5.15 -22.84 3.14
N LEU A 613 -5.31 -23.34 1.91
CA LEU A 613 -6.53 -24.06 1.52
C LEU A 613 -6.79 -25.28 2.40
N ARG A 614 -5.74 -26.03 2.78
CA ARG A 614 -5.87 -27.12 3.78
C ARG A 614 -6.28 -26.61 5.15
N SER A 615 -5.78 -25.44 5.58
CA SER A 615 -6.24 -24.80 6.83
C SER A 615 -7.72 -24.38 6.74
N LEU A 616 -8.17 -23.86 5.59
CA LEU A 616 -9.60 -23.61 5.36
C LEU A 616 -10.43 -24.90 5.40
N LYS A 617 -9.95 -25.96 4.75
CA LYS A 617 -10.61 -27.29 4.81
C LYS A 617 -10.74 -27.79 6.25
N ARG A 618 -9.75 -27.55 7.11
CA ARG A 618 -9.80 -27.93 8.54
C ARG A 618 -10.93 -27.23 9.29
N ILE A 619 -11.08 -25.93 9.12
CA ILE A 619 -12.10 -25.16 9.85
C ILE A 619 -13.51 -25.34 9.32
N MET A 620 -13.69 -25.79 8.07
CA MET A 620 -15.00 -26.07 7.48
C MET A 620 -15.66 -27.27 8.15
N LYS A 621 -16.98 -27.21 8.34
CA LYS A 621 -17.81 -28.39 8.69
C LYS A 621 -17.83 -29.42 7.55
N LYS A 622 -18.30 -30.62 7.79
CA LYS A 622 -18.37 -31.69 6.78
C LYS A 622 -19.24 -31.27 5.56
N THR A 623 -20.33 -30.56 5.83
CA THR A 623 -21.24 -30.01 4.82
C THR A 623 -20.90 -28.60 4.40
N GLY A 624 -19.75 -28.05 4.87
CA GLY A 624 -19.36 -26.69 4.62
C GLY A 624 -18.89 -26.47 3.18
N MET A 625 -19.09 -25.25 2.68
CA MET A 625 -18.74 -24.83 1.32
C MET A 625 -17.76 -23.66 1.32
N LEU A 626 -16.76 -23.71 0.45
CA LEU A 626 -15.86 -22.61 0.12
C LEU A 626 -16.20 -22.07 -1.26
N THR A 627 -16.52 -20.78 -1.35
CA THR A 627 -16.80 -20.08 -2.61
C THR A 627 -15.74 -19.02 -2.86
N ILE A 628 -15.06 -19.09 -4.02
CA ILE A 628 -14.06 -18.14 -4.45
C ILE A 628 -14.54 -17.45 -5.71
N VAL A 629 -14.63 -16.12 -5.72
CA VAL A 629 -15.05 -15.32 -6.88
C VAL A 629 -13.87 -14.46 -7.37
N THR A 630 -13.61 -14.44 -8.67
CA THR A 630 -12.55 -13.61 -9.27
C THR A 630 -12.91 -13.18 -10.70
N ASP A 631 -12.31 -12.11 -11.17
CA ASP A 631 -12.39 -11.60 -12.55
C ASP A 631 -11.16 -11.97 -13.41
N ASN A 632 -10.22 -12.71 -12.84
CA ASN A 632 -8.97 -13.09 -13.49
C ASN A 632 -9.01 -14.57 -13.91
N LEU A 633 -9.34 -14.83 -15.19
CA LEU A 633 -9.46 -16.19 -15.71
C LEU A 633 -8.18 -17.04 -15.58
N PRO A 634 -6.96 -16.54 -15.90
CA PRO A 634 -5.74 -17.31 -15.69
C PRO A 634 -5.54 -17.74 -14.24
N TYR A 635 -5.85 -16.82 -13.30
CA TYR A 635 -5.77 -17.11 -11.88
C TYR A 635 -6.86 -18.10 -11.43
N ALA A 636 -8.10 -17.92 -11.90
CA ALA A 636 -9.20 -18.84 -11.63
C ALA A 636 -8.84 -20.28 -12.04
N LYS A 637 -8.26 -20.46 -13.25
CA LYS A 637 -7.79 -21.78 -13.72
C LYS A 637 -6.70 -22.37 -12.82
N SER A 638 -5.78 -21.55 -12.31
CA SER A 638 -4.75 -22.03 -11.38
C SER A 638 -5.36 -22.45 -10.02
N LEU A 639 -6.41 -21.75 -9.56
CA LEU A 639 -7.13 -22.10 -8.31
C LEU A 639 -7.83 -23.46 -8.40
N VAL A 640 -8.34 -23.85 -9.57
CA VAL A 640 -8.94 -25.20 -9.77
C VAL A 640 -7.93 -26.28 -9.41
N GLN A 641 -6.71 -26.19 -9.95
CA GLN A 641 -5.62 -27.11 -9.65
C GLN A 641 -5.26 -27.09 -8.15
N THR A 642 -5.11 -25.88 -7.56
CA THR A 642 -4.72 -25.75 -6.15
C THR A 642 -5.80 -26.28 -5.20
N CYS A 643 -7.09 -26.08 -5.52
CA CYS A 643 -8.20 -26.65 -4.74
C CYS A 643 -8.26 -28.19 -4.83
N HIS A 644 -8.04 -28.75 -6.03
CA HIS A 644 -7.96 -30.19 -6.21
C HIS A 644 -6.81 -30.81 -5.40
N GLU A 645 -5.61 -30.22 -5.47
CA GLU A 645 -4.43 -30.68 -4.70
C GLU A 645 -4.61 -30.52 -3.18
N ALA A 646 -5.45 -29.57 -2.74
CA ALA A 646 -5.83 -29.42 -1.34
C ALA A 646 -6.92 -30.44 -0.90
N GLY A 647 -7.46 -31.24 -1.84
CA GLY A 647 -8.44 -32.31 -1.58
C GLY A 647 -9.87 -31.77 -1.47
N PHE A 648 -10.23 -30.80 -2.28
CA PHE A 648 -11.61 -30.32 -2.45
C PHE A 648 -12.26 -30.99 -3.67
N LYS A 649 -13.60 -31.02 -3.69
CA LYS A 649 -14.43 -31.36 -4.85
C LYS A 649 -15.49 -30.28 -5.06
N SER A 650 -16.07 -30.20 -6.26
CA SER A 650 -17.18 -29.28 -6.54
C SER A 650 -18.37 -29.56 -5.62
N GLY A 651 -18.95 -28.48 -5.13
CA GLY A 651 -20.17 -28.50 -4.34
C GLY A 651 -21.45 -28.39 -5.18
N THR A 652 -21.30 -28.12 -6.49
CA THR A 652 -22.41 -28.06 -7.45
C THR A 652 -22.64 -29.48 -8.01
N SER A 653 -23.89 -29.92 -8.08
CA SER A 653 -24.26 -31.17 -8.78
C SER A 653 -24.01 -30.98 -10.28
N ASP A 654 -23.54 -32.03 -10.95
CA ASP A 654 -23.33 -32.10 -12.40
C ASP A 654 -24.58 -31.76 -13.24
N ASP A 655 -25.76 -31.79 -12.59
CA ASP A 655 -27.08 -31.52 -13.18
C ASP A 655 -27.48 -30.02 -13.20
N ALA A 656 -26.60 -29.10 -12.85
CA ALA A 656 -26.90 -27.66 -13.02
C ALA A 656 -26.91 -27.31 -14.52
N SER A 657 -27.93 -27.81 -15.22
CA SER A 657 -28.21 -27.53 -16.64
C SER A 657 -28.29 -26.01 -16.88
N GLY A 658 -27.23 -25.42 -17.42
CA GLY A 658 -27.20 -24.02 -17.84
C GLY A 658 -26.02 -23.17 -17.40
N VAL A 659 -25.04 -23.74 -16.68
CA VAL A 659 -23.83 -22.97 -16.31
C VAL A 659 -22.62 -23.54 -17.08
N ASP A 660 -21.93 -22.68 -17.84
CA ASP A 660 -20.78 -23.10 -18.64
C ASP A 660 -19.58 -23.41 -17.73
N VAL A 661 -19.15 -24.67 -17.73
CA VAL A 661 -17.92 -25.13 -17.10
C VAL A 661 -16.73 -24.74 -17.98
N LEU A 662 -15.87 -23.87 -17.49
CA LEU A 662 -14.73 -23.32 -18.26
C LEU A 662 -13.43 -24.13 -18.12
N ALA A 663 -13.26 -24.84 -17.02
CA ALA A 663 -12.11 -25.69 -16.75
C ALA A 663 -12.45 -26.69 -15.63
N SER A 664 -11.81 -27.86 -15.66
CA SER A 664 -11.95 -28.88 -14.62
C SER A 664 -10.61 -29.55 -14.35
N VAL A 665 -10.39 -29.92 -13.07
CA VAL A 665 -9.28 -30.78 -12.66
C VAL A 665 -9.86 -31.75 -11.61
N GLY A 666 -9.86 -33.05 -11.92
CA GLY A 666 -10.61 -34.02 -11.14
C GLY A 666 -12.07 -33.60 -11.00
N ASN A 667 -12.56 -33.61 -9.78
CA ASN A 667 -13.94 -33.21 -9.44
C ASN A 667 -14.06 -31.74 -9.04
N VAL A 668 -13.12 -30.86 -9.40
CA VAL A 668 -13.19 -29.41 -9.15
C VAL A 668 -13.46 -28.67 -10.45
N HIS A 669 -14.52 -27.87 -10.49
CA HIS A 669 -14.98 -27.17 -11.70
C HIS A 669 -14.90 -25.65 -11.52
N LEU A 670 -14.51 -24.95 -12.59
CA LEU A 670 -14.56 -23.51 -12.72
C LEU A 670 -15.78 -23.10 -13.53
N MET A 671 -16.61 -22.26 -12.92
CA MET A 671 -17.84 -21.75 -13.52
C MET A 671 -17.69 -20.31 -13.98
N GLU A 672 -18.42 -19.91 -15.05
CA GLU A 672 -18.57 -18.51 -15.42
C GLU A 672 -19.82 -17.90 -14.79
N GLY A 673 -19.73 -16.64 -14.35
CA GLY A 673 -20.85 -15.92 -13.73
C GLY A 673 -20.65 -15.69 -12.23
N MET A 674 -21.75 -15.65 -11.51
CA MET A 674 -21.81 -15.46 -10.06
C MET A 674 -22.42 -16.67 -9.38
N PRO A 675 -21.93 -17.04 -8.20
CA PRO A 675 -22.53 -18.13 -7.43
C PRO A 675 -23.98 -17.79 -7.06
N GLY A 676 -24.79 -18.83 -6.86
CA GLY A 676 -26.18 -18.73 -6.50
C GLY A 676 -26.44 -18.84 -5.00
N THR A 677 -27.72 -18.91 -4.64
CA THR A 677 -28.15 -19.12 -3.25
C THR A 677 -27.86 -20.54 -2.76
N SER A 678 -27.78 -21.50 -3.66
CA SER A 678 -27.33 -22.88 -3.40
C SER A 678 -25.91 -22.94 -2.86
N GLU A 679 -25.04 -22.03 -3.34
CA GLU A 679 -23.66 -21.87 -2.88
C GLU A 679 -23.58 -20.93 -1.65
N GLY A 680 -24.70 -20.62 -1.01
CA GLY A 680 -24.78 -19.73 0.14
C GLY A 680 -24.57 -18.26 -0.18
N TYR A 681 -24.50 -17.91 -1.46
CA TYR A 681 -24.21 -16.53 -1.92
C TYR A 681 -25.51 -15.73 -2.05
N THR A 682 -25.54 -14.53 -1.46
CA THR A 682 -26.73 -13.66 -1.51
C THR A 682 -26.64 -12.72 -2.70
N LYS A 683 -27.56 -12.85 -3.67
CA LYS A 683 -27.68 -11.93 -4.81
C LYS A 683 -28.25 -10.58 -4.35
N GLY A 684 -27.78 -9.50 -4.93
CA GLY A 684 -28.37 -8.16 -4.77
C GLY A 684 -27.66 -7.23 -3.79
N THR A 685 -26.59 -7.67 -3.12
CA THR A 685 -25.76 -6.80 -2.30
C THR A 685 -24.59 -6.29 -3.12
N GLU A 686 -24.54 -4.98 -3.36
CA GLU A 686 -23.49 -4.38 -4.19
C GLU A 686 -22.18 -4.23 -3.41
N SER A 687 -21.18 -5.03 -3.75
CA SER A 687 -19.79 -4.79 -3.35
C SER A 687 -19.14 -3.69 -4.22
N TYR A 688 -17.99 -3.16 -3.78
CA TYR A 688 -17.16 -2.27 -4.60
C TYR A 688 -16.89 -2.86 -5.99
N PHE A 689 -16.62 -4.15 -6.08
CA PHE A 689 -16.36 -4.83 -7.35
C PHE A 689 -17.63 -4.96 -8.20
N ASP A 690 -18.80 -5.20 -7.61
CA ASP A 690 -20.07 -5.25 -8.36
C ASP A 690 -20.34 -3.92 -9.07
N ARG A 691 -20.05 -2.81 -8.39
CA ARG A 691 -20.16 -1.46 -8.98
C ARG A 691 -19.19 -1.23 -10.14
N LEU A 692 -17.98 -1.78 -10.09
CA LEU A 692 -17.03 -1.71 -11.22
C LEU A 692 -17.56 -2.46 -12.45
N TRP A 693 -18.27 -3.57 -12.26
CA TRP A 693 -18.88 -4.29 -13.40
C TRP A 693 -20.09 -3.60 -13.98
N GLN A 694 -20.97 -3.08 -13.16
CA GLN A 694 -22.14 -2.33 -13.61
C GLN A 694 -21.76 -1.14 -14.52
N ARG A 695 -20.57 -0.58 -14.31
CA ARG A 695 -20.00 0.51 -15.14
C ARG A 695 -19.29 0.03 -16.41
N GLY A 696 -19.36 -1.26 -16.75
CA GLY A 696 -18.79 -1.82 -17.97
C GLY A 696 -17.25 -1.91 -18.00
N GLN A 697 -16.57 -1.69 -16.88
CA GLN A 697 -15.11 -1.73 -16.82
C GLN A 697 -14.53 -3.15 -16.89
N ARG A 698 -15.37 -4.16 -16.59
CA ARG A 698 -14.99 -5.60 -16.62
C ARG A 698 -16.20 -6.40 -17.06
N SER A 699 -16.01 -7.40 -17.92
CA SER A 699 -17.11 -8.10 -18.59
C SER A 699 -17.38 -9.51 -18.10
N ARG A 700 -16.45 -10.18 -17.42
CA ARG A 700 -16.56 -11.59 -17.06
C ARG A 700 -16.16 -11.85 -15.61
N ARG A 701 -16.91 -12.71 -14.93
CA ARG A 701 -16.67 -13.20 -13.59
C ARG A 701 -16.57 -14.71 -13.60
N PHE A 702 -15.78 -15.25 -12.68
CA PHE A 702 -15.55 -16.66 -12.55
C PHE A 702 -15.63 -17.05 -11.08
N TYR A 703 -16.17 -18.23 -10.81
CA TYR A 703 -16.22 -18.73 -9.45
C TYR A 703 -15.94 -20.22 -9.34
N LEU A 704 -15.48 -20.63 -8.16
CA LEU A 704 -15.39 -22.00 -7.71
C LEU A 704 -16.23 -22.13 -6.45
N ALA A 705 -17.09 -23.14 -6.39
CA ALA A 705 -17.80 -23.54 -5.20
C ALA A 705 -17.39 -24.98 -4.85
N VAL A 706 -16.66 -25.15 -3.75
CA VAL A 706 -16.04 -26.42 -3.40
C VAL A 706 -16.35 -26.85 -1.97
N VAL A 707 -16.48 -28.16 -1.77
CA VAL A 707 -16.75 -28.81 -0.48
C VAL A 707 -15.62 -29.77 -0.12
N LYS A 708 -15.61 -30.26 1.11
CA LYS A 708 -14.68 -31.32 1.51
C LYS A 708 -14.98 -32.60 0.71
N GLU A 709 -13.92 -33.25 0.28
CA GLU A 709 -13.98 -34.61 -0.22
C GLU A 709 -14.24 -35.59 0.91
#